data_3155d1b17c97770001cc12f097c3bd45
#
_entry.id   3155d1b17c97770001cc12f097c3bd45
#
_cell.length_a   1.000
_cell.length_b   1.000
_cell.length_c   1.000
_cell.angle_alpha   90.00
_cell.angle_beta   90.00
_cell.angle_gamma   90.00
#
_symmetry.space_group_name_H-M   'P 1'
#
loop_
_entity.id
_entity.type
_entity.pdbx_description
1 polymer ?
#
loop_
_entity_poly.entity_id
_entity_poly.type
_entity_poly.pdbx_seq_one_letter_code
_entity_poly.pdbx_strand_id
1 'polypeptide(L)'
;MDPTESLRVASQGFDLLFSNDLVGAVDLFSADRYRDSPFHLMGLGVCAFLKAALGMEPELMEEAIQCLESSQAGAKKFMKSAKSGKPSHRLTPGIEWEILHTDAILLLGLTHASSESYRGYLQCLYDLNSAHSKFTKLFKTVYPNGLDDYATPGNTPTPSRKGSIHSLQSLTARSAPQARPTGFLARWGFAPSTSVPPVLGTRNNPSTCGAVEELILSGAAFGYGLFNLVLSLLPSKVRTVVGFLGYNHDRQLAIQALAVSAARSDVHSVFAGLVLMTYYGVVLLLTGYQADEEHIVRQYKGIVNKVSAKYPKGALWILNKAKIQRMTRDAEGAIETLKGGLAPDRPETFPQADTLLAFELAWALLGFRRYEECAEIFLQLMDMNSWSHATYLFIAAGCYVSSGRLDEAQDLLDKIPESVNIQRRIMPTETFIKKKLEFYKRKQVRRGGNPDRYVEAIRISPAEEFAIFWNTHAHIDEATALAHIEEFSAFTPPIGIKSRHMPTRPTPPATITRDLDTPDELAVRSLILGTVHHTIGDYDAGRALLNDALKHGANVEVSTWVSAVAYVELAVLEMKEGERRAARRQGDHAVKAGNSEEEKGVSEWPHTFKAAKEMLGAATTLCAREMDMSSRLDSRIVMLREEIEKKMVMVGYQE
;
A
#
# COMPACT_ATOMS: atom_id res chain seq x y z
N MET A 1 20.38 -32.29 -15.23
CA MET A 1 20.90 -30.93 -14.88
C MET A 1 20.94 -30.85 -13.36
N ASP A 2 22.05 -30.36 -12.80
CA ASP A 2 22.17 -30.17 -11.34
C ASP A 2 21.22 -29.04 -10.92
N PRO A 3 20.29 -29.27 -9.97
CA PRO A 3 19.34 -28.26 -9.50
C PRO A 3 20.04 -27.03 -8.91
N THR A 4 21.17 -27.21 -8.24
CA THR A 4 21.92 -26.13 -7.60
C THR A 4 22.52 -25.19 -8.63
N GLU A 5 23.12 -25.72 -9.69
CA GLU A 5 23.69 -24.92 -10.78
C GLU A 5 22.60 -24.22 -11.59
N SER A 6 21.49 -24.90 -11.85
CA SER A 6 20.34 -24.31 -12.56
C SER A 6 19.72 -23.15 -11.75
N LEU A 7 19.59 -23.30 -10.42
CA LEU A 7 19.13 -22.24 -9.52
C LEU A 7 20.11 -21.05 -9.49
N ARG A 8 21.42 -21.33 -9.47
CA ARG A 8 22.45 -20.29 -9.47
C ARG A 8 22.38 -19.42 -10.72
N VAL A 9 22.21 -20.04 -11.90
CA VAL A 9 22.08 -19.31 -13.17
C VAL A 9 20.75 -18.55 -13.23
N ALA A 10 19.64 -19.15 -12.83
CA ALA A 10 18.37 -18.48 -12.76
C ALA A 10 18.40 -17.25 -11.82
N SER A 11 19.12 -17.34 -10.69
CA SER A 11 19.30 -16.20 -9.78
C SER A 11 20.00 -15.01 -10.45
N GLN A 12 20.92 -15.26 -11.40
CA GLN A 12 21.52 -14.16 -12.19
C GLN A 12 20.51 -13.47 -13.11
N GLY A 13 19.55 -14.21 -13.70
CA GLY A 13 18.47 -13.62 -14.46
C GLY A 13 17.55 -12.73 -13.61
N PHE A 14 17.29 -13.13 -12.38
CA PHE A 14 16.58 -12.27 -11.43
C PHE A 14 17.39 -11.05 -11.01
N ASP A 15 18.71 -11.18 -10.84
CA ASP A 15 19.58 -10.02 -10.56
C ASP A 15 19.55 -8.97 -11.70
N LEU A 16 19.48 -9.41 -12.98
CA LEU A 16 19.24 -8.53 -14.13
C LEU A 16 17.88 -7.84 -14.04
N LEU A 17 16.80 -8.60 -13.83
CA LEU A 17 15.44 -8.09 -13.67
C LEU A 17 15.37 -7.02 -12.55
N PHE A 18 15.93 -7.29 -11.40
CA PHE A 18 15.95 -6.37 -10.26
C PHE A 18 16.83 -5.14 -10.51
N SER A 19 17.77 -5.21 -11.43
CA SER A 19 18.61 -4.10 -11.90
C SER A 19 17.97 -3.29 -13.03
N ASN A 20 16.71 -3.55 -13.40
CA ASN A 20 15.95 -2.94 -14.51
C ASN A 20 16.31 -3.46 -15.90
N ASP A 21 17.13 -4.49 -16.01
CA ASP A 21 17.47 -5.14 -17.28
C ASP A 21 16.52 -6.33 -17.55
N LEU A 22 15.29 -5.98 -17.97
CA LEU A 22 14.26 -6.98 -18.28
C LEU A 22 14.63 -7.80 -19.53
N VAL A 23 15.22 -7.17 -20.54
CA VAL A 23 15.61 -7.83 -21.80
C VAL A 23 16.69 -8.87 -21.53
N GLY A 24 17.77 -8.48 -20.84
CA GLY A 24 18.82 -9.41 -20.47
C GLY A 24 18.33 -10.54 -19.57
N ALA A 25 17.37 -10.28 -18.67
CA ALA A 25 16.74 -11.32 -17.85
C ALA A 25 15.97 -12.33 -18.73
N VAL A 26 15.14 -11.87 -19.66
CA VAL A 26 14.37 -12.73 -20.56
C VAL A 26 15.30 -13.55 -21.46
N ASP A 27 16.35 -12.95 -22.02
CA ASP A 27 17.34 -13.65 -22.84
C ASP A 27 18.03 -14.78 -22.06
N LEU A 28 18.42 -14.52 -20.81
CA LEU A 28 19.03 -15.54 -19.94
C LEU A 28 18.06 -16.66 -19.61
N PHE A 29 16.80 -16.34 -19.28
CA PHE A 29 15.80 -17.34 -18.94
C PHE A 29 15.35 -18.20 -20.14
N SER A 30 15.37 -17.63 -21.36
CA SER A 30 14.97 -18.31 -22.61
C SER A 30 16.11 -19.08 -23.28
N ALA A 31 17.33 -19.08 -22.72
CA ALA A 31 18.47 -19.78 -23.30
C ALA A 31 18.19 -21.30 -23.45
N ASP A 32 18.40 -21.84 -24.67
CA ASP A 32 18.07 -23.23 -25.05
C ASP A 32 18.60 -24.28 -24.05
N ARG A 33 19.79 -24.05 -23.50
CA ARG A 33 20.42 -24.91 -22.49
C ARG A 33 19.53 -25.15 -21.26
N TYR A 34 18.65 -24.20 -20.94
CA TYR A 34 17.83 -24.22 -19.71
C TYR A 34 16.31 -24.29 -19.99
N ARG A 35 15.92 -24.53 -21.24
CA ARG A 35 14.53 -24.52 -21.72
C ARG A 35 13.55 -25.36 -20.88
N ASP A 36 13.99 -26.49 -20.34
CA ASP A 36 13.17 -27.38 -19.50
C ASP A 36 13.38 -27.16 -17.99
N SER A 37 14.19 -26.17 -17.58
CA SER A 37 14.46 -25.91 -16.17
C SER A 37 13.29 -25.20 -15.50
N PRO A 38 12.71 -25.75 -14.42
CA PRO A 38 11.60 -25.09 -13.71
C PRO A 38 11.96 -23.71 -13.16
N PHE A 39 13.22 -23.47 -12.76
CA PHE A 39 13.70 -22.17 -12.28
C PHE A 39 13.68 -21.11 -13.39
N HIS A 40 14.08 -21.49 -14.62
CA HIS A 40 14.09 -20.57 -15.78
C HIS A 40 12.68 -20.31 -16.30
N LEU A 41 11.84 -21.35 -16.37
CA LEU A 41 10.41 -21.19 -16.72
C LEU A 41 9.70 -20.27 -15.72
N MET A 42 10.01 -20.39 -14.42
CA MET A 42 9.49 -19.47 -13.40
C MET A 42 10.02 -18.05 -13.62
N GLY A 43 11.29 -17.88 -13.99
CA GLY A 43 11.87 -16.58 -14.34
C GLY A 43 11.12 -15.89 -15.47
N LEU A 44 10.84 -16.59 -16.59
CA LEU A 44 10.03 -16.08 -17.68
C LEU A 44 8.60 -15.73 -17.22
N GLY A 45 7.97 -16.61 -16.42
CA GLY A 45 6.64 -16.36 -15.87
C GLY A 45 6.60 -15.10 -15.00
N VAL A 46 7.62 -14.87 -14.17
CA VAL A 46 7.72 -13.68 -13.32
C VAL A 46 7.98 -12.42 -14.15
N CYS A 47 8.85 -12.46 -15.17
CA CYS A 47 9.07 -11.33 -16.07
C CYS A 47 7.76 -10.91 -16.77
N ALA A 48 7.04 -11.88 -17.33
CA ALA A 48 5.75 -11.61 -18.00
C ALA A 48 4.69 -11.12 -17.00
N PHE A 49 4.62 -11.71 -15.80
CA PHE A 49 3.72 -11.27 -14.72
C PHE A 49 3.99 -9.81 -14.31
N LEU A 50 5.24 -9.42 -14.12
CA LEU A 50 5.56 -8.05 -13.74
C LEU A 50 5.22 -7.05 -14.84
N LYS A 51 5.48 -7.38 -16.12
CA LYS A 51 5.02 -6.59 -17.26
C LYS A 51 3.51 -6.38 -17.21
N ALA A 52 2.75 -7.46 -17.06
CA ALA A 52 1.29 -7.44 -17.00
C ALA A 52 0.76 -6.66 -15.79
N ALA A 53 1.31 -6.90 -14.61
CA ALA A 53 0.88 -6.26 -13.37
C ALA A 53 1.16 -4.74 -13.34
N LEU A 54 2.22 -4.29 -13.99
CA LEU A 54 2.59 -2.87 -14.05
C LEU A 54 2.01 -2.16 -15.28
N GLY A 55 1.86 -2.85 -16.42
CA GLY A 55 1.31 -2.29 -17.66
C GLY A 55 -0.22 -2.28 -17.68
N MET A 56 -0.87 -3.24 -17.03
CA MET A 56 -2.34 -3.41 -17.00
C MET A 56 -2.97 -3.54 -18.41
N GLU A 57 -2.20 -4.08 -19.37
CA GLU A 57 -2.62 -4.26 -20.75
C GLU A 57 -3.07 -5.72 -21.00
N PRO A 58 -4.16 -5.94 -21.77
CA PRO A 58 -4.71 -7.29 -22.00
C PRO A 58 -3.71 -8.26 -22.65
N GLU A 59 -2.91 -7.76 -23.60
CA GLU A 59 -1.91 -8.53 -24.32
C GLU A 59 -0.79 -9.03 -23.38
N LEU A 60 -0.35 -8.17 -22.46
CA LEU A 60 0.65 -8.53 -21.45
C LEU A 60 0.09 -9.54 -20.44
N MET A 61 -1.19 -9.46 -20.12
CA MET A 61 -1.85 -10.44 -19.24
C MET A 61 -1.94 -11.81 -19.90
N GLU A 62 -2.22 -11.88 -21.21
CA GLU A 62 -2.26 -13.15 -21.95
C GLU A 62 -0.86 -13.77 -22.04
N GLU A 63 0.18 -12.98 -22.34
CA GLU A 63 1.58 -13.43 -22.29
C GLU A 63 1.94 -14.02 -20.92
N ALA A 64 1.56 -13.33 -19.84
CA ALA A 64 1.83 -13.77 -18.48
C ALA A 64 1.13 -15.10 -18.16
N ILE A 65 -0.13 -15.28 -18.56
CA ILE A 65 -0.86 -16.53 -18.37
C ILE A 65 -0.12 -17.68 -19.06
N GLN A 66 0.27 -17.54 -20.33
CA GLN A 66 0.97 -18.58 -21.09
C GLN A 66 2.33 -18.95 -20.46
N CYS A 67 3.12 -17.96 -20.04
CA CYS A 67 4.40 -18.21 -19.40
C CYS A 67 4.25 -18.90 -18.04
N LEU A 68 3.26 -18.48 -17.24
CA LEU A 68 3.00 -19.07 -15.92
C LEU A 68 2.42 -20.49 -16.00
N GLU A 69 1.55 -20.79 -16.98
CA GLU A 69 1.07 -22.16 -17.26
C GLU A 69 2.24 -23.07 -17.63
N SER A 70 3.18 -22.59 -18.44
CA SER A 70 4.39 -23.32 -18.81
C SER A 70 5.27 -23.58 -17.59
N SER A 71 5.43 -22.60 -16.70
CA SER A 71 6.14 -22.73 -15.43
C SER A 71 5.47 -23.77 -14.51
N GLN A 72 4.15 -23.70 -14.37
CA GLN A 72 3.37 -24.66 -13.58
C GLN A 72 3.54 -26.10 -14.09
N ALA A 73 3.46 -26.29 -15.40
CA ALA A 73 3.62 -27.60 -16.02
C ALA A 73 5.04 -28.16 -15.84
N GLY A 74 6.07 -27.31 -16.02
CA GLY A 74 7.48 -27.63 -15.80
C GLY A 74 7.73 -28.09 -14.37
N ALA A 75 7.33 -27.32 -13.37
CA ALA A 75 7.49 -27.65 -11.95
C ALA A 75 6.77 -28.97 -11.59
N LYS A 76 5.54 -29.18 -12.11
CA LYS A 76 4.75 -30.42 -11.90
C LYS A 76 5.44 -31.66 -12.45
N LYS A 77 6.14 -31.56 -13.59
CA LYS A 77 6.93 -32.65 -14.18
C LYS A 77 8.05 -33.08 -13.24
N PHE A 78 8.79 -32.11 -12.67
CA PHE A 78 9.90 -32.37 -11.74
C PHE A 78 9.40 -32.88 -10.38
N MET A 79 8.28 -32.39 -9.84
CA MET A 79 7.65 -32.94 -8.63
C MET A 79 7.36 -34.45 -8.74
N LYS A 80 6.89 -34.92 -9.91
CA LYS A 80 6.62 -36.33 -10.13
C LYS A 80 7.89 -37.17 -10.14
N SER A 81 8.97 -36.65 -10.75
CA SER A 81 10.26 -37.32 -10.83
C SER A 81 10.98 -37.39 -9.48
N ALA A 82 10.87 -36.35 -8.66
CA ALA A 82 11.54 -36.26 -7.36
C ALA A 82 11.01 -37.24 -6.31
N LYS A 83 9.75 -37.68 -6.43
CA LYS A 83 9.12 -38.67 -5.51
C LYS A 83 9.81 -40.03 -5.51
N SER A 84 10.59 -40.35 -6.54
CA SER A 84 11.33 -41.61 -6.67
C SER A 84 12.83 -41.48 -6.30
N GLY A 85 13.32 -40.27 -5.95
CA GLY A 85 14.73 -39.95 -5.67
C GLY A 85 15.11 -40.09 -4.20
N LYS A 86 16.44 -40.17 -3.93
CA LYS A 86 16.98 -40.09 -2.58
C LYS A 86 16.89 -38.63 -2.09
N PRO A 87 16.59 -38.38 -0.79
CA PRO A 87 16.56 -37.02 -0.26
C PRO A 87 17.96 -36.37 -0.37
N SER A 88 18.02 -35.25 -1.07
CA SER A 88 19.24 -34.44 -1.18
C SER A 88 19.35 -33.38 -0.09
N HIS A 89 18.29 -33.15 0.67
CA HIS A 89 18.19 -32.15 1.74
C HIS A 89 17.55 -32.74 3.00
N ARG A 90 17.60 -31.98 4.10
CA ARG A 90 16.95 -32.34 5.38
C ARG A 90 15.42 -32.36 5.30
N LEU A 91 14.84 -31.83 4.21
CA LEU A 91 13.42 -31.74 3.96
C LEU A 91 12.97 -32.83 2.97
N THR A 92 11.67 -33.02 2.83
CA THR A 92 11.05 -34.00 1.91
C THR A 92 11.51 -33.74 0.46
N PRO A 93 11.94 -34.76 -0.31
CA PRO A 93 12.37 -34.59 -1.69
C PRO A 93 11.30 -33.96 -2.57
N GLY A 94 11.68 -32.95 -3.37
CA GLY A 94 10.80 -32.27 -4.33
C GLY A 94 9.98 -31.12 -3.77
N ILE A 95 10.23 -30.70 -2.52
CA ILE A 95 9.54 -29.55 -1.90
C ILE A 95 9.88 -28.24 -2.62
N GLU A 96 11.09 -28.10 -3.17
CA GLU A 96 11.52 -26.99 -4.02
C GLU A 96 10.64 -26.84 -5.26
N TRP A 97 10.29 -27.95 -5.88
CA TRP A 97 9.41 -27.96 -7.05
C TRP A 97 7.93 -27.70 -6.67
N GLU A 98 7.51 -28.15 -5.48
CA GLU A 98 6.18 -27.85 -4.95
C GLU A 98 6.01 -26.35 -4.67
N ILE A 99 7.05 -25.66 -4.21
CA ILE A 99 7.08 -24.20 -4.04
C ILE A 99 6.90 -23.53 -5.39
N LEU A 100 7.78 -23.79 -6.38
CA LEU A 100 7.67 -23.18 -7.71
C LEU A 100 6.33 -23.44 -8.38
N HIS A 101 5.81 -24.66 -8.26
CA HIS A 101 4.48 -25.00 -8.79
C HIS A 101 3.38 -24.15 -8.13
N THR A 102 3.48 -23.93 -6.82
CA THR A 102 2.47 -23.19 -6.08
C THR A 102 2.60 -21.70 -6.29
N ASP A 103 3.83 -21.16 -6.44
CA ASP A 103 4.10 -19.79 -6.86
C ASP A 103 3.46 -19.49 -8.23
N ALA A 104 3.63 -20.41 -9.21
CA ALA A 104 3.01 -20.23 -10.53
C ALA A 104 1.47 -20.17 -10.44
N ILE A 105 0.83 -21.02 -9.63
CA ILE A 105 -0.61 -20.98 -9.40
C ILE A 105 -1.04 -19.66 -8.76
N LEU A 106 -0.30 -19.18 -7.79
CA LEU A 106 -0.61 -17.91 -7.11
C LEU A 106 -0.52 -16.74 -8.09
N LEU A 107 0.55 -16.66 -8.88
CA LEU A 107 0.72 -15.61 -9.88
C LEU A 107 -0.33 -15.69 -11.01
N LEU A 108 -0.72 -16.89 -11.45
CA LEU A 108 -1.85 -17.10 -12.36
C LEU A 108 -3.15 -16.54 -11.78
N GLY A 109 -3.46 -16.88 -10.53
CA GLY A 109 -4.63 -16.33 -9.83
C GLY A 109 -4.64 -14.80 -9.79
N LEU A 110 -3.51 -14.18 -9.50
CA LEU A 110 -3.38 -12.72 -9.50
C LEU A 110 -3.54 -12.12 -10.89
N THR A 111 -2.97 -12.76 -11.94
CA THR A 111 -3.13 -12.32 -13.34
C THR A 111 -4.60 -12.43 -13.78
N HIS A 112 -5.28 -13.52 -13.46
CA HIS A 112 -6.70 -13.68 -13.75
C HIS A 112 -7.58 -12.65 -13.03
N ALA A 113 -7.24 -12.29 -11.77
CA ALA A 113 -7.95 -11.24 -11.04
C ALA A 113 -7.82 -9.87 -11.74
N SER A 114 -6.64 -9.58 -12.31
CA SER A 114 -6.36 -8.32 -12.99
C SER A 114 -7.04 -8.20 -14.36
N SER A 115 -7.51 -9.32 -14.96
CA SER A 115 -8.22 -9.31 -16.26
C SER A 115 -9.62 -8.70 -16.20
N GLU A 116 -10.14 -8.38 -15.01
CA GLU A 116 -11.47 -7.79 -14.74
C GLU A 116 -12.66 -8.51 -15.42
N SER A 117 -12.45 -9.74 -15.91
CA SER A 117 -13.48 -10.55 -16.55
C SER A 117 -14.16 -11.48 -15.55
N TYR A 118 -15.45 -11.77 -15.75
CA TYR A 118 -16.18 -12.73 -14.91
C TYR A 118 -15.51 -14.11 -14.89
N ARG A 119 -15.05 -14.58 -16.05
CA ARG A 119 -14.30 -15.82 -16.17
C ARG A 119 -12.96 -15.76 -15.42
N GLY A 120 -12.25 -14.65 -15.53
CA GLY A 120 -11.01 -14.41 -14.79
C GLY A 120 -11.21 -14.44 -13.28
N TYR A 121 -12.28 -13.85 -12.75
CA TYR A 121 -12.59 -13.93 -11.31
C TYR A 121 -12.87 -15.35 -10.83
N LEU A 122 -13.60 -16.17 -11.61
CA LEU A 122 -13.84 -17.57 -11.25
C LEU A 122 -12.55 -18.39 -11.27
N GLN A 123 -11.70 -18.18 -12.29
CA GLN A 123 -10.41 -18.86 -12.38
C GLN A 123 -9.48 -18.42 -11.24
N CYS A 124 -9.44 -17.12 -10.93
CA CYS A 124 -8.72 -16.59 -9.78
C CYS A 124 -9.12 -17.29 -8.46
N LEU A 125 -10.42 -17.41 -8.20
CA LEU A 125 -10.91 -18.10 -6.99
C LEU A 125 -10.46 -19.56 -6.92
N TYR A 126 -10.47 -20.28 -8.06
CA TYR A 126 -10.00 -21.65 -8.14
C TYR A 126 -8.48 -21.76 -7.87
N ASP A 127 -7.69 -20.90 -8.52
CA ASP A 127 -6.23 -20.88 -8.37
C ASP A 127 -5.81 -20.47 -6.95
N LEU A 128 -6.44 -19.45 -6.39
CA LEU A 128 -6.21 -19.02 -5.02
C LEU A 128 -6.57 -20.11 -4.00
N ASN A 129 -7.66 -20.86 -4.23
CA ASN A 129 -8.01 -21.99 -3.38
C ASN A 129 -6.94 -23.08 -3.41
N SER A 130 -6.48 -23.43 -4.60
CA SER A 130 -5.41 -24.42 -4.78
C SER A 130 -4.10 -23.99 -4.11
N ALA A 131 -3.71 -22.71 -4.29
CA ALA A 131 -2.50 -22.14 -3.71
C ALA A 131 -2.57 -22.13 -2.17
N HIS A 132 -3.70 -21.73 -1.58
CA HIS A 132 -3.89 -21.69 -0.13
C HIS A 132 -3.62 -23.01 0.57
N SER A 133 -4.29 -24.07 0.08
CA SER A 133 -4.14 -25.41 0.67
C SER A 133 -2.68 -25.87 0.64
N LYS A 134 -1.99 -25.63 -0.47
CA LYS A 134 -0.58 -26.01 -0.65
C LYS A 134 0.37 -25.16 0.21
N PHE A 135 0.26 -23.84 0.17
CA PHE A 135 1.13 -22.98 0.98
C PHE A 135 0.91 -23.18 2.48
N THR A 136 -0.33 -23.39 2.94
CA THR A 136 -0.59 -23.69 4.34
C THR A 136 0.10 -24.99 4.77
N LYS A 137 0.08 -26.02 3.91
CA LYS A 137 0.79 -27.28 4.18
C LYS A 137 2.31 -27.08 4.18
N LEU A 138 2.86 -26.41 3.16
CA LEU A 138 4.28 -26.11 3.03
C LEU A 138 4.78 -25.31 4.25
N PHE A 139 4.06 -24.27 4.63
CA PHE A 139 4.39 -23.42 5.77
C PHE A 139 4.44 -24.24 7.08
N LYS A 140 3.43 -25.05 7.37
CA LYS A 140 3.42 -25.93 8.56
C LYS A 140 4.55 -26.96 8.54
N THR A 141 4.95 -27.43 7.37
CA THR A 141 6.04 -28.40 7.22
C THR A 141 7.41 -27.73 7.46
N VAL A 142 7.59 -26.52 6.96
CA VAL A 142 8.86 -25.79 7.02
C VAL A 142 9.03 -25.04 8.36
N TYR A 143 7.92 -24.54 8.91
CA TYR A 143 7.88 -23.75 10.16
C TYR A 143 6.98 -24.40 11.24
N PRO A 144 7.30 -25.61 11.72
CA PRO A 144 6.44 -26.33 12.67
C PRO A 144 6.32 -25.63 14.04
N ASN A 145 7.31 -24.81 14.40
CA ASN A 145 7.37 -24.08 15.69
C ASN A 145 6.97 -22.61 15.58
N GLY A 146 6.41 -22.17 14.42
CA GLY A 146 6.11 -20.75 14.17
C GLY A 146 7.30 -19.93 13.70
N LEU A 147 7.16 -18.61 13.76
CA LEU A 147 8.12 -17.64 13.18
C LEU A 147 8.92 -16.82 14.19
N ASP A 148 8.64 -16.92 15.48
CA ASP A 148 9.13 -15.98 16.52
C ASP A 148 10.65 -15.99 16.67
N ASP A 149 11.31 -17.11 16.34
CA ASP A 149 12.76 -17.27 16.45
C ASP A 149 13.53 -16.78 15.19
N TYR A 150 12.83 -16.30 14.16
CA TYR A 150 13.45 -15.91 12.89
C TYR A 150 13.70 -14.40 12.82
N ALA A 151 14.78 -14.02 12.10
CA ALA A 151 15.13 -12.63 11.86
C ALA A 151 14.12 -11.94 10.93
N THR A 152 13.88 -10.62 11.17
CA THR A 152 13.08 -9.75 10.32
C THR A 152 13.85 -8.48 9.98
N PRO A 153 13.51 -7.77 8.89
CA PRO A 153 14.15 -6.49 8.55
C PRO A 153 13.98 -5.48 9.70
N GLY A 154 15.07 -4.91 10.19
CA GLY A 154 15.06 -3.96 11.32
C GLY A 154 15.11 -4.58 12.72
N ASN A 155 14.98 -5.89 12.85
CA ASN A 155 15.15 -6.63 14.11
C ASN A 155 16.05 -7.84 13.87
N THR A 156 17.35 -7.61 13.69
CA THR A 156 18.32 -8.72 13.77
C THR A 156 18.48 -9.07 15.24
N PRO A 157 18.18 -10.32 15.69
CA PRO A 157 18.40 -10.71 17.06
C PRO A 157 19.88 -10.58 17.39
N THR A 158 20.23 -9.61 18.23
CA THR A 158 21.60 -9.54 18.80
C THR A 158 21.73 -10.60 19.89
N PRO A 159 22.84 -11.35 19.96
CA PRO A 159 23.02 -12.45 20.92
C PRO A 159 22.92 -12.05 22.40
N SER A 160 22.97 -10.74 22.72
CA SER A 160 22.98 -10.21 24.09
C SER A 160 21.58 -9.97 24.70
N ARG A 161 20.47 -10.23 24.00
CA ARG A 161 19.12 -9.96 24.54
C ARG A 161 18.43 -11.17 25.16
N LYS A 162 19.08 -12.33 25.26
CA LYS A 162 18.53 -13.53 25.93
C LYS A 162 18.40 -13.42 27.47
N GLY A 163 18.84 -12.31 28.07
CA GLY A 163 18.83 -12.13 29.53
C GLY A 163 17.64 -11.36 30.11
N SER A 164 16.81 -10.68 29.31
CA SER A 164 15.85 -9.68 29.82
C SER A 164 14.37 -10.08 29.77
N ILE A 165 13.99 -11.15 29.08
CA ILE A 165 12.58 -11.55 28.96
C ILE A 165 12.15 -12.55 30.06
N HIS A 166 13.12 -13.25 30.70
CA HIS A 166 12.81 -14.18 31.78
C HIS A 166 12.54 -13.55 33.17
N SER A 167 12.76 -12.25 33.35
CA SER A 167 12.55 -11.58 34.62
C SER A 167 11.13 -11.03 34.87
N LEU A 168 10.25 -11.04 33.87
CA LEU A 168 8.87 -10.57 34.01
C LEU A 168 7.82 -11.67 34.18
N GLN A 169 8.19 -12.95 33.99
CA GLN A 169 7.27 -14.09 34.17
C GLN A 169 7.41 -14.83 35.51
N SER A 170 8.32 -14.42 36.41
CA SER A 170 8.59 -15.15 37.64
C SER A 170 7.82 -14.67 38.86
N LEU A 171 6.85 -13.73 38.74
CA LEU A 171 6.14 -13.19 39.92
C LEU A 171 4.67 -13.64 40.10
N THR A 172 4.15 -14.55 39.25
CA THR A 172 2.77 -15.05 39.44
C THR A 172 2.63 -16.58 39.32
N ALA A 173 3.55 -17.36 39.83
CA ALA A 173 3.35 -18.79 39.98
C ALA A 173 3.31 -19.19 41.44
N ARG A 174 2.16 -18.99 42.10
CA ARG A 174 1.80 -19.76 43.30
C ARG A 174 1.04 -21.00 42.86
N SER A 175 1.64 -22.12 43.22
CA SER A 175 1.21 -23.51 43.09
C SER A 175 -0.30 -23.78 43.25
N ALA A 176 -0.89 -24.47 42.25
CA ALA A 176 -2.08 -25.30 42.42
C ALA A 176 -1.81 -26.69 41.80
N PRO A 177 -2.42 -27.78 42.33
CA PRO A 177 -1.96 -29.14 42.13
C PRO A 177 -2.35 -29.71 40.76
N GLN A 178 -1.47 -30.57 40.21
CA GLN A 178 -1.66 -31.30 38.97
C GLN A 178 -2.92 -32.18 39.03
N ALA A 179 -3.91 -31.82 38.20
CA ALA A 179 -5.00 -32.70 37.83
C ALA A 179 -4.61 -33.45 36.52
N ARG A 180 -4.59 -34.78 36.56
CA ARG A 180 -4.41 -35.65 35.40
C ARG A 180 -5.63 -35.50 34.46
N PRO A 181 -5.47 -35.27 33.18
CA PRO A 181 -6.59 -35.30 32.25
C PRO A 181 -6.92 -36.76 31.89
N THR A 182 -8.06 -37.23 32.34
CA THR A 182 -8.72 -38.43 31.83
C THR A 182 -9.58 -38.04 30.64
N GLY A 183 -9.02 -38.04 29.43
CA GLY A 183 -9.74 -37.79 28.19
C GLY A 183 -10.20 -39.12 27.55
N PHE A 184 -11.45 -39.16 27.14
CA PHE A 184 -12.18 -40.29 26.51
C PHE A 184 -11.46 -40.90 25.25
N LEU A 185 -10.55 -40.17 24.59
CA LEU A 185 -9.84 -40.63 23.38
C LEU A 185 -8.64 -41.56 23.64
N ALA A 186 -8.18 -41.72 24.88
CA ALA A 186 -7.09 -42.64 25.22
C ALA A 186 -7.49 -44.14 25.13
N ARG A 187 -8.77 -44.42 24.96
CA ARG A 187 -9.32 -45.81 24.98
C ARG A 187 -9.33 -46.46 23.58
N TRP A 188 -8.97 -45.76 22.51
CA TRP A 188 -9.06 -46.25 21.11
C TRP A 188 -7.70 -46.41 20.43
N GLY A 189 -6.62 -46.56 21.15
CA GLY A 189 -5.35 -47.06 20.56
C GLY A 189 -4.64 -46.10 19.60
N PHE A 190 -4.99 -44.81 19.54
CA PHE A 190 -4.26 -43.82 18.79
C PHE A 190 -3.26 -43.09 19.73
N ALA A 191 -2.19 -43.80 20.07
CA ALA A 191 -1.00 -43.13 20.61
C ALA A 191 -0.24 -42.50 19.45
N PRO A 192 0.08 -41.19 19.48
CA PRO A 192 0.97 -40.62 18.50
C PRO A 192 2.37 -41.23 18.73
N SER A 193 2.91 -41.88 17.71
CA SER A 193 4.29 -42.32 17.69
C SER A 193 5.17 -41.03 17.76
N THR A 194 5.80 -40.86 18.90
CA THR A 194 6.82 -39.81 19.12
C THR A 194 8.11 -40.18 18.39
N SER A 195 8.12 -40.06 17.08
CA SER A 195 9.34 -39.78 16.34
C SER A 195 9.38 -38.27 16.14
N VAL A 196 10.01 -37.57 17.07
CA VAL A 196 10.37 -36.15 16.92
C VAL A 196 11.30 -36.05 15.72
N PRO A 197 10.92 -35.38 14.62
CA PRO A 197 11.89 -35.07 13.57
C PRO A 197 12.97 -34.18 14.18
N PRO A 198 14.24 -34.30 13.75
CA PRO A 198 15.30 -33.45 14.28
C PRO A 198 14.94 -32.00 14.06
N VAL A 199 14.88 -31.24 15.13
CA VAL A 199 14.64 -29.80 15.17
C VAL A 199 15.58 -29.15 14.18
N LEU A 200 15.04 -28.51 13.13
CA LEU A 200 15.80 -27.62 12.26
C LEU A 200 16.41 -26.54 13.15
N GLY A 201 17.72 -26.50 13.23
CA GLY A 201 18.46 -25.75 14.22
C GLY A 201 18.05 -24.28 14.26
N THR A 202 17.66 -23.87 15.43
CA THR A 202 17.58 -22.48 15.91
C THR A 202 18.97 -21.85 15.86
N ARG A 203 19.48 -21.51 14.67
CA ARG A 203 20.67 -20.65 14.55
C ARG A 203 20.66 -19.90 13.24
N ASN A 204 20.45 -18.59 13.33
CA ASN A 204 20.64 -17.56 12.34
C ASN A 204 22.10 -17.46 11.87
N ASN A 205 22.61 -18.48 11.21
CA ASN A 205 23.87 -18.39 10.50
C ASN A 205 23.60 -18.68 9.02
N PRO A 206 23.51 -17.64 8.16
CA PRO A 206 23.25 -17.80 6.73
C PRO A 206 24.35 -18.58 6.01
N SER A 207 25.50 -18.82 6.65
CA SER A 207 26.65 -19.52 6.08
C SER A 207 26.56 -21.05 6.11
N THR A 208 25.50 -21.66 6.61
CA THR A 208 25.36 -23.13 6.72
C THR A 208 24.23 -23.74 5.91
N CYS A 209 23.34 -22.94 5.30
CA CYS A 209 22.24 -23.39 4.45
C CYS A 209 22.67 -23.47 2.99
N GLY A 210 22.34 -24.56 2.29
CA GLY A 210 22.52 -24.67 0.84
C GLY A 210 21.52 -23.76 0.09
N ALA A 211 21.85 -23.35 -1.13
CA ALA A 211 21.01 -22.44 -1.93
C ALA A 211 19.56 -22.94 -2.11
N VAL A 212 19.36 -24.23 -2.28
CA VAL A 212 18.02 -24.84 -2.41
C VAL A 212 17.28 -24.84 -1.07
N GLU A 213 17.98 -25.07 0.06
CA GLU A 213 17.35 -24.98 1.39
C GLU A 213 16.92 -23.57 1.72
N GLU A 214 17.73 -22.56 1.35
CA GLU A 214 17.39 -21.15 1.49
C GLU A 214 16.15 -20.77 0.67
N LEU A 215 16.06 -21.24 -0.58
CA LEU A 215 14.88 -21.07 -1.42
C LEU A 215 13.62 -21.69 -0.79
N ILE A 216 13.74 -22.89 -0.20
CA ILE A 216 12.59 -23.56 0.45
C ILE A 216 12.11 -22.76 1.65
N LEU A 217 13.02 -22.33 2.51
CA LEU A 217 12.68 -21.55 3.70
C LEU A 217 12.04 -20.21 3.31
N SER A 218 12.65 -19.49 2.40
CA SER A 218 12.14 -18.20 1.95
C SER A 218 10.82 -18.31 1.19
N GLY A 219 10.73 -19.24 0.23
CA GLY A 219 9.56 -19.45 -0.63
C GLY A 219 8.32 -19.91 0.16
N ALA A 220 8.47 -20.79 1.15
CA ALA A 220 7.35 -21.22 1.98
C ALA A 220 6.78 -20.05 2.82
N ALA A 221 7.63 -19.19 3.38
CA ALA A 221 7.21 -18.00 4.12
C ALA A 221 6.62 -16.93 3.18
N PHE A 222 7.24 -16.69 2.02
CA PHE A 222 6.78 -15.76 1.00
C PHE A 222 5.38 -16.11 0.50
N GLY A 223 5.20 -17.34 -0.01
CA GLY A 223 3.94 -17.74 -0.62
C GLY A 223 2.79 -17.77 0.39
N TYR A 224 3.03 -18.26 1.62
CA TYR A 224 2.04 -18.19 2.70
C TYR A 224 1.67 -16.74 3.06
N GLY A 225 2.68 -15.89 3.20
CA GLY A 225 2.50 -14.48 3.55
C GLY A 225 1.79 -13.70 2.45
N LEU A 226 2.23 -13.82 1.20
CA LEU A 226 1.61 -13.13 0.05
C LEU A 226 0.14 -13.52 -0.10
N PHE A 227 -0.16 -14.83 -0.09
CA PHE A 227 -1.52 -15.32 -0.22
C PHE A 227 -2.45 -14.74 0.87
N ASN A 228 -2.07 -14.87 2.15
CA ASN A 228 -2.90 -14.40 3.26
C ASN A 228 -3.03 -12.86 3.28
N LEU A 229 -1.98 -12.12 2.90
CA LEU A 229 -2.04 -10.67 2.76
C LEU A 229 -3.04 -10.26 1.67
N VAL A 230 -2.95 -10.84 0.47
CA VAL A 230 -3.88 -10.56 -0.64
C VAL A 230 -5.33 -10.82 -0.22
N LEU A 231 -5.62 -12.00 0.37
CA LEU A 231 -6.97 -12.31 0.85
C LEU A 231 -7.47 -11.29 1.89
N SER A 232 -6.61 -10.84 2.78
CA SER A 232 -6.97 -9.87 3.81
C SER A 232 -7.33 -8.50 3.23
N LEU A 233 -6.84 -8.16 2.04
CA LEU A 233 -7.07 -6.89 1.35
C LEU A 233 -8.29 -6.92 0.40
N LEU A 234 -8.90 -8.08 0.19
CA LEU A 234 -10.10 -8.18 -0.66
C LEU A 234 -11.27 -7.37 -0.08
N PRO A 235 -12.13 -6.79 -0.93
CA PRO A 235 -13.33 -6.09 -0.50
C PRO A 235 -14.23 -6.98 0.38
N SER A 236 -14.92 -6.38 1.36
CA SER A 236 -15.74 -7.11 2.35
C SER A 236 -16.74 -8.09 1.72
N LYS A 237 -17.36 -7.72 0.61
CA LYS A 237 -18.30 -8.59 -0.14
C LYS A 237 -17.63 -9.86 -0.65
N VAL A 238 -16.41 -9.75 -1.17
CA VAL A 238 -15.62 -10.89 -1.67
C VAL A 238 -15.09 -11.71 -0.49
N ARG A 239 -14.61 -11.05 0.57
CA ARG A 239 -14.15 -11.73 1.81
C ARG A 239 -15.24 -12.60 2.44
N THR A 240 -16.49 -12.18 2.41
CA THR A 240 -17.61 -12.99 2.93
C THR A 240 -17.74 -14.30 2.14
N VAL A 241 -17.67 -14.25 0.81
CA VAL A 241 -17.71 -15.45 -0.05
C VAL A 241 -16.52 -16.36 0.22
N VAL A 242 -15.32 -15.78 0.33
CA VAL A 242 -14.07 -16.50 0.64
C VAL A 242 -14.11 -17.10 2.05
N GLY A 243 -14.71 -16.41 3.02
CA GLY A 243 -14.94 -16.90 4.39
C GLY A 243 -15.83 -18.15 4.45
N PHE A 244 -16.86 -18.24 3.60
CA PHE A 244 -17.67 -19.46 3.45
C PHE A 244 -16.86 -20.68 2.97
N LEU A 245 -15.74 -20.45 2.28
CA LEU A 245 -14.82 -21.51 1.86
C LEU A 245 -13.86 -21.95 2.98
N GLY A 246 -14.01 -21.41 4.19
CA GLY A 246 -13.23 -21.81 5.38
C GLY A 246 -11.87 -21.15 5.51
N TYR A 247 -11.60 -20.03 4.81
CA TYR A 247 -10.33 -19.32 4.90
C TYR A 247 -10.31 -18.39 6.12
N ASN A 248 -9.51 -18.75 7.11
CA ASN A 248 -9.05 -17.81 8.14
C ASN A 248 -7.76 -17.16 7.65
N HIS A 249 -7.77 -15.84 7.48
CA HIS A 249 -6.61 -15.05 7.11
C HIS A 249 -6.17 -14.23 8.31
N ASP A 250 -4.94 -14.44 8.73
CA ASP A 250 -4.28 -13.64 9.75
C ASP A 250 -3.28 -12.71 9.05
N ARG A 251 -3.64 -11.41 8.96
CA ARG A 251 -2.79 -10.41 8.32
C ARG A 251 -1.49 -10.18 9.09
N GLN A 252 -1.51 -10.25 10.42
CA GLN A 252 -0.31 -10.04 11.23
C GLN A 252 0.68 -11.17 10.98
N LEU A 253 0.22 -12.41 11.02
CA LEU A 253 1.05 -13.56 10.68
C LEU A 253 1.53 -13.53 9.22
N ALA A 254 0.69 -13.04 8.28
CA ALA A 254 1.09 -12.87 6.88
C ALA A 254 2.24 -11.87 6.72
N ILE A 255 2.15 -10.71 7.37
CA ILE A 255 3.20 -9.69 7.38
C ILE A 255 4.47 -10.22 8.05
N GLN A 256 4.36 -10.96 9.16
CA GLN A 256 5.47 -11.60 9.84
C GLN A 256 6.16 -12.63 8.93
N ALA A 257 5.40 -13.46 8.22
CA ALA A 257 5.95 -14.45 7.28
C ALA A 257 6.71 -13.77 6.12
N LEU A 258 6.13 -12.71 5.54
CA LEU A 258 6.81 -11.89 4.54
C LEU A 258 8.09 -11.23 5.09
N ALA A 259 8.07 -10.75 6.33
CA ALA A 259 9.24 -10.14 6.97
C ALA A 259 10.35 -11.17 7.19
N VAL A 260 10.02 -12.40 7.62
CA VAL A 260 10.98 -13.50 7.75
C VAL A 260 11.58 -13.86 6.39
N SER A 261 10.78 -13.96 5.33
CA SER A 261 11.28 -14.17 3.97
C SER A 261 12.18 -13.02 3.51
N ALA A 262 11.77 -11.76 3.68
CA ALA A 262 12.54 -10.57 3.26
C ALA A 262 13.90 -10.43 3.97
N ALA A 263 14.05 -11.01 5.16
CA ALA A 263 15.33 -11.02 5.88
C ALA A 263 16.36 -11.99 5.26
N ARG A 264 15.93 -12.95 4.42
CA ARG A 264 16.79 -13.94 3.78
C ARG A 264 17.55 -13.39 2.58
N SER A 265 18.26 -14.26 1.82
CA SER A 265 19.20 -13.83 0.77
C SER A 265 18.85 -14.31 -0.64
N ASP A 266 17.82 -15.13 -0.79
CA ASP A 266 17.39 -15.68 -2.08
C ASP A 266 16.43 -14.76 -2.86
N VAL A 267 15.94 -15.22 -4.01
CA VAL A 267 15.05 -14.47 -4.91
C VAL A 267 13.71 -14.14 -4.23
N HIS A 268 13.12 -15.08 -3.47
CA HIS A 268 11.85 -14.83 -2.77
C HIS A 268 11.98 -13.71 -1.74
N SER A 269 13.18 -13.54 -1.13
CA SER A 269 13.41 -12.47 -0.16
C SER A 269 13.25 -11.07 -0.78
N VAL A 270 13.63 -10.90 -2.05
CA VAL A 270 13.48 -9.64 -2.78
C VAL A 270 12.00 -9.37 -3.07
N PHE A 271 11.27 -10.39 -3.53
CA PHE A 271 9.82 -10.26 -3.75
C PHE A 271 9.03 -10.06 -2.45
N ALA A 272 9.39 -10.75 -1.38
CA ALA A 272 8.78 -10.52 -0.06
C ALA A 272 9.02 -9.07 0.41
N GLY A 273 10.23 -8.56 0.20
CA GLY A 273 10.56 -7.15 0.41
C GLY A 273 9.68 -6.22 -0.43
N LEU A 274 9.53 -6.50 -1.72
CA LEU A 274 8.69 -5.70 -2.63
C LEU A 274 7.22 -5.67 -2.18
N VAL A 275 6.67 -6.82 -1.79
CA VAL A 275 5.29 -6.92 -1.28
C VAL A 275 5.12 -6.11 0.01
N LEU A 276 6.06 -6.23 0.96
CA LEU A 276 6.04 -5.44 2.19
C LEU A 276 6.18 -3.95 1.93
N MET A 277 7.10 -3.54 1.07
CA MET A 277 7.27 -2.12 0.70
C MET A 277 6.02 -1.55 0.04
N THR A 278 5.38 -2.33 -0.85
CA THR A 278 4.12 -1.93 -1.47
C THR A 278 3.01 -1.79 -0.43
N TYR A 279 2.87 -2.76 0.46
CA TYR A 279 1.88 -2.73 1.53
C TYR A 279 2.11 -1.55 2.48
N TYR A 280 3.33 -1.40 3.00
CA TYR A 280 3.67 -0.29 3.91
C TYR A 280 3.54 1.07 3.24
N GLY A 281 3.96 1.20 1.97
CA GLY A 281 3.80 2.42 1.20
C GLY A 281 2.34 2.82 1.03
N VAL A 282 1.44 1.87 0.77
CA VAL A 282 -0.01 2.11 0.67
C VAL A 282 -0.59 2.47 2.04
N VAL A 283 -0.26 1.73 3.10
CA VAL A 283 -0.76 1.99 4.46
C VAL A 283 -0.30 3.36 4.95
N LEU A 284 1.01 3.67 4.82
CA LEU A 284 1.56 4.97 5.23
C LEU A 284 0.94 6.13 4.43
N LEU A 285 0.72 5.92 3.13
CA LEU A 285 0.17 6.97 2.27
C LEU A 285 -1.30 7.25 2.55
N LEU A 286 -2.14 6.23 2.67
CA LEU A 286 -3.58 6.37 2.60
C LEU A 286 -4.27 6.46 3.95
N THR A 287 -3.83 5.77 4.99
CA THR A 287 -4.55 5.74 6.28
C THR A 287 -4.56 7.08 6.99
N GLY A 288 -3.45 7.82 6.92
CA GLY A 288 -3.25 9.07 7.65
C GLY A 288 -2.91 8.89 9.13
N TYR A 289 -3.05 7.70 9.68
CA TYR A 289 -2.65 7.30 11.03
C TYR A 289 -2.18 5.85 11.06
N GLN A 290 -1.12 5.54 11.81
CA GLN A 290 -0.62 4.20 12.10
C GLN A 290 -0.36 4.04 13.61
N ALA A 291 -0.71 2.88 14.15
CA ALA A 291 -0.54 2.56 15.56
C ALA A 291 0.92 2.48 16.00
N ASP A 292 1.80 2.05 15.09
CA ASP A 292 3.25 1.90 15.30
C ASP A 292 4.02 2.33 14.03
N GLU A 293 3.92 3.62 13.71
CA GLU A 293 4.53 4.21 12.52
C GLU A 293 6.06 4.03 12.51
N GLU A 294 6.70 4.21 13.66
CA GLU A 294 8.15 4.07 13.78
C GLU A 294 8.64 2.66 13.42
N HIS A 295 7.91 1.63 13.84
CA HIS A 295 8.25 0.25 13.50
C HIS A 295 8.09 -0.01 11.99
N ILE A 296 6.97 0.45 11.42
CA ILE A 296 6.70 0.32 9.97
C ILE A 296 7.81 1.02 9.17
N VAL A 297 8.14 2.26 9.53
CA VAL A 297 9.19 3.05 8.85
C VAL A 297 10.56 2.39 9.00
N ARG A 298 10.91 1.86 10.18
CA ARG A 298 12.18 1.13 10.37
C ARG A 298 12.27 -0.12 9.49
N GLN A 299 11.22 -0.92 9.43
CA GLN A 299 11.18 -2.11 8.56
C GLN A 299 11.27 -1.72 7.09
N TYR A 300 10.48 -0.74 6.67
CA TYR A 300 10.49 -0.25 5.30
C TYR A 300 11.89 0.24 4.89
N LYS A 301 12.51 1.11 5.70
CA LYS A 301 13.89 1.59 5.47
C LYS A 301 14.89 0.43 5.43
N GLY A 302 14.77 -0.54 6.31
CA GLY A 302 15.63 -1.73 6.34
C GLY A 302 15.58 -2.52 5.03
N ILE A 303 14.38 -2.73 4.49
CA ILE A 303 14.18 -3.43 3.21
C ILE A 303 14.74 -2.59 2.05
N VAL A 304 14.34 -1.32 1.95
CA VAL A 304 14.80 -0.41 0.88
C VAL A 304 16.32 -0.33 0.85
N ASN A 305 16.97 -0.12 1.99
CA ASN A 305 18.43 -0.03 2.06
C ASN A 305 19.11 -1.32 1.59
N LYS A 306 18.60 -2.49 1.99
CA LYS A 306 19.12 -3.80 1.58
C LYS A 306 19.04 -3.97 0.07
N VAL A 307 17.87 -3.74 -0.54
CA VAL A 307 17.67 -3.97 -1.98
C VAL A 307 18.35 -2.91 -2.83
N SER A 308 18.33 -1.62 -2.43
CA SER A 308 19.00 -0.53 -3.15
C SER A 308 20.52 -0.65 -3.14
N ALA A 309 21.11 -1.21 -2.07
CA ALA A 309 22.55 -1.49 -2.03
C ALA A 309 22.95 -2.55 -3.06
N LYS A 310 22.10 -3.56 -3.30
CA LYS A 310 22.36 -4.62 -4.27
C LYS A 310 21.98 -4.22 -5.70
N TYR A 311 20.89 -3.47 -5.87
CA TYR A 311 20.28 -3.11 -7.16
C TYR A 311 20.05 -1.59 -7.28
N PRO A 312 21.08 -0.76 -7.29
CA PRO A 312 20.94 0.70 -7.22
C PRO A 312 20.21 1.33 -8.41
N LYS A 313 20.19 0.64 -9.56
CA LYS A 313 19.53 1.12 -10.80
C LYS A 313 18.10 0.61 -11.00
N GLY A 314 17.60 -0.28 -10.14
CA GLY A 314 16.27 -0.86 -10.30
C GLY A 314 15.15 0.15 -10.04
N ALA A 315 14.25 0.35 -10.99
CA ALA A 315 13.15 1.32 -10.89
C ALA A 315 12.28 1.09 -9.66
N LEU A 316 11.94 -0.16 -9.34
CA LEU A 316 11.08 -0.49 -8.20
C LEU A 316 11.71 -0.10 -6.84
N TRP A 317 13.04 -0.13 -6.74
CA TRP A 317 13.76 0.26 -5.52
C TRP A 317 13.90 1.77 -5.41
N ILE A 318 14.17 2.45 -6.53
CA ILE A 318 14.17 3.92 -6.64
C ILE A 318 12.79 4.46 -6.25
N LEU A 319 11.70 3.89 -6.77
CA LEU A 319 10.33 4.22 -6.41
C LEU A 319 10.10 4.13 -4.90
N ASN A 320 10.48 3.00 -4.29
CA ASN A 320 10.24 2.78 -2.87
C ASN A 320 11.15 3.65 -1.98
N LYS A 321 12.37 3.99 -2.43
CA LYS A 321 13.23 4.97 -1.76
C LYS A 321 12.57 6.35 -1.76
N ALA A 322 12.06 6.81 -2.90
CA ALA A 322 11.37 8.09 -3.00
C ALA A 322 10.08 8.12 -2.16
N LYS A 323 9.31 7.01 -2.16
CA LYS A 323 8.11 6.91 -1.31
C LYS A 323 8.44 7.08 0.16
N ILE A 324 9.45 6.39 0.69
CA ILE A 324 9.79 6.51 2.09
C ILE A 324 10.35 7.90 2.42
N GLN A 325 11.10 8.54 1.52
CA GLN A 325 11.54 9.92 1.67
C GLN A 325 10.33 10.85 1.80
N ARG A 326 9.35 10.77 0.89
CA ARG A 326 8.11 11.56 0.97
C ARG A 326 7.35 11.33 2.27
N MET A 327 7.17 10.06 2.71
CA MET A 327 6.48 9.72 3.96
C MET A 327 7.22 10.24 5.20
N THR A 328 8.53 10.41 5.15
CA THR A 328 9.35 10.96 6.23
C THR A 328 9.64 12.45 6.07
N ARG A 329 8.86 13.16 5.23
CA ARG A 329 8.91 14.61 4.99
C ARG A 329 10.20 15.11 4.34
N ASP A 330 10.91 14.23 3.62
CA ASP A 330 12.04 14.58 2.75
C ASP A 330 11.58 14.64 1.29
N ALA A 331 10.83 15.66 0.96
CA ALA A 331 10.17 15.76 -0.32
C ALA A 331 11.10 16.11 -1.47
N GLU A 332 12.00 17.07 -1.26
CA GLU A 332 13.00 17.42 -2.27
C GLU A 332 13.90 16.22 -2.57
N GLY A 333 14.35 15.49 -1.54
CA GLY A 333 15.10 14.26 -1.75
C GLY A 333 14.30 13.19 -2.51
N ALA A 334 12.98 13.11 -2.30
CA ALA A 334 12.11 12.21 -3.08
C ALA A 334 12.05 12.61 -4.56
N ILE A 335 11.86 13.90 -4.86
CA ILE A 335 11.82 14.44 -6.22
C ILE A 335 13.17 14.22 -6.93
N GLU A 336 14.29 14.52 -6.28
CA GLU A 336 15.63 14.28 -6.81
C GLU A 336 15.88 12.79 -7.09
N THR A 337 15.48 11.92 -6.18
CA THR A 337 15.60 10.46 -6.34
C THR A 337 14.81 9.98 -7.56
N LEU A 338 13.59 10.48 -7.77
CA LEU A 338 12.74 10.10 -8.91
C LEU A 338 13.25 10.68 -10.22
N LYS A 339 13.67 11.96 -10.25
CA LYS A 339 14.30 12.58 -11.44
C LYS A 339 15.58 11.84 -11.84
N GLY A 340 16.43 11.47 -10.87
CA GLY A 340 17.60 10.65 -11.12
C GLY A 340 17.25 9.25 -11.67
N GLY A 341 16.13 8.67 -11.22
CA GLY A 341 15.59 7.41 -11.74
C GLY A 341 15.07 7.50 -13.18
N LEU A 342 14.71 8.69 -13.65
CA LEU A 342 14.22 8.95 -15.01
C LEU A 342 15.28 9.61 -15.90
N ALA A 343 16.55 9.66 -15.44
CA ALA A 343 17.62 10.30 -16.21
C ALA A 343 17.88 9.57 -17.54
N PRO A 344 18.19 10.31 -18.63
CA PRO A 344 18.31 9.75 -19.99
C PRO A 344 19.45 8.74 -20.18
N ASP A 345 20.45 8.76 -19.30
CA ASP A 345 21.59 7.85 -19.31
C ASP A 345 21.29 6.48 -18.69
N ARG A 346 20.10 6.30 -18.13
CA ARG A 346 19.66 5.04 -17.55
C ARG A 346 19.08 4.13 -18.65
N PRO A 347 19.42 2.82 -18.66
CA PRO A 347 18.85 1.88 -19.64
C PRO A 347 17.32 1.80 -19.51
N GLU A 348 16.60 2.09 -20.57
CA GLU A 348 15.13 1.99 -20.65
C GLU A 348 14.72 0.57 -21.06
N THR A 349 15.00 -0.42 -20.22
CA THR A 349 14.69 -1.82 -20.53
C THR A 349 13.47 -2.37 -19.81
N PHE A 350 12.86 -1.59 -18.89
CA PHE A 350 11.63 -1.95 -18.19
C PHE A 350 10.64 -0.77 -18.13
N PRO A 351 10.02 -0.41 -19.28
CA PRO A 351 9.18 0.78 -19.40
C PRO A 351 8.02 0.85 -18.39
N GLN A 352 7.38 -0.30 -18.10
CA GLN A 352 6.27 -0.36 -17.15
C GLN A 352 6.69 0.02 -15.72
N ALA A 353 7.91 -0.33 -15.31
CA ALA A 353 8.43 0.09 -14.01
C ALA A 353 8.85 1.57 -14.01
N ASP A 354 9.39 2.08 -15.10
CA ASP A 354 9.77 3.48 -15.25
C ASP A 354 8.54 4.41 -15.28
N THR A 355 7.43 3.95 -15.87
CA THR A 355 6.13 4.64 -15.78
C THR A 355 5.69 4.91 -14.33
N LEU A 356 5.95 3.98 -13.40
CA LEU A 356 5.65 4.20 -11.99
C LEU A 356 6.51 5.28 -11.35
N LEU A 357 7.76 5.46 -11.80
CA LEU A 357 8.61 6.56 -11.33
C LEU A 357 8.04 7.90 -11.75
N ALA A 358 7.64 8.03 -13.03
CA ALA A 358 7.02 9.24 -13.55
C ALA A 358 5.69 9.55 -12.82
N PHE A 359 4.87 8.53 -12.60
CA PHE A 359 3.61 8.68 -11.87
C PHE A 359 3.83 9.15 -10.43
N GLU A 360 4.78 8.57 -9.69
CA GLU A 360 5.10 9.00 -8.32
C GLU A 360 5.71 10.39 -8.29
N LEU A 361 6.54 10.75 -9.31
CA LEU A 361 7.11 12.09 -9.46
C LEU A 361 6.02 13.14 -9.65
N ALA A 362 5.03 12.88 -10.51
CA ALA A 362 3.91 13.80 -10.72
C ALA A 362 3.15 14.08 -9.42
N TRP A 363 2.85 13.05 -8.62
CA TRP A 363 2.18 13.23 -7.32
C TRP A 363 3.07 13.92 -6.28
N ALA A 364 4.38 13.69 -6.28
CA ALA A 364 5.30 14.42 -5.42
C ALA A 364 5.32 15.90 -5.79
N LEU A 365 5.45 16.23 -7.08
CA LEU A 365 5.43 17.61 -7.58
C LEU A 365 4.12 18.33 -7.25
N LEU A 366 2.96 17.66 -7.41
CA LEU A 366 1.66 18.21 -7.05
C LEU A 366 1.60 18.56 -5.55
N GLY A 367 2.06 17.64 -4.69
CA GLY A 367 2.09 17.84 -3.24
C GLY A 367 2.92 19.06 -2.80
N PHE A 368 3.93 19.42 -3.58
CA PHE A 368 4.80 20.58 -3.35
C PHE A 368 4.46 21.81 -4.19
N ARG A 369 3.24 21.83 -4.79
CA ARG A 369 2.72 22.96 -5.57
C ARG A 369 3.60 23.33 -6.79
N ARG A 370 4.43 22.38 -7.27
CA ARG A 370 5.23 22.53 -8.50
C ARG A 370 4.34 22.19 -9.71
N TYR A 371 3.30 23.00 -9.90
CA TYR A 371 2.18 22.69 -10.79
C TYR A 371 2.61 22.54 -12.25
N GLU A 372 3.47 23.40 -12.79
CA GLU A 372 3.90 23.34 -14.20
C GLU A 372 4.65 22.04 -14.49
N GLU A 373 5.64 21.69 -13.65
CA GLU A 373 6.38 20.44 -13.79
C GLU A 373 5.45 19.23 -13.61
N CYS A 374 4.50 19.30 -12.67
CA CYS A 374 3.50 18.25 -12.47
C CYS A 374 2.66 18.03 -13.75
N ALA A 375 2.18 19.11 -14.37
CA ALA A 375 1.41 19.03 -15.61
C ALA A 375 2.23 18.38 -16.75
N GLU A 376 3.50 18.79 -16.92
CA GLU A 376 4.39 18.22 -17.92
C GLU A 376 4.57 16.71 -17.74
N ILE A 377 4.80 16.24 -16.49
CA ILE A 377 4.94 14.80 -16.24
C ILE A 377 3.63 14.04 -16.48
N PHE A 378 2.45 14.59 -16.11
CA PHE A 378 1.18 13.93 -16.42
C PHE A 378 0.92 13.84 -17.93
N LEU A 379 1.33 14.85 -18.69
CA LEU A 379 1.24 14.80 -20.16
C LEU A 379 2.20 13.77 -20.75
N GLN A 380 3.45 13.67 -20.25
CA GLN A 380 4.40 12.63 -20.66
C GLN A 380 3.88 11.21 -20.36
N LEU A 381 3.17 11.01 -19.26
CA LEU A 381 2.59 9.72 -18.90
C LEU A 381 1.59 9.20 -19.93
N MET A 382 0.97 10.07 -20.74
CA MET A 382 0.08 9.65 -21.82
C MET A 382 0.83 8.90 -22.95
N ASP A 383 2.11 9.21 -23.14
CA ASP A 383 2.96 8.53 -24.10
C ASP A 383 3.55 7.22 -23.53
N MET A 384 3.62 7.11 -22.19
CA MET A 384 4.25 5.97 -21.51
C MET A 384 3.29 4.81 -21.23
N ASN A 385 1.99 5.06 -21.13
CA ASN A 385 0.99 4.04 -20.83
C ASN A 385 -0.39 4.41 -21.37
N SER A 386 -1.25 3.41 -21.49
CA SER A 386 -2.62 3.55 -21.99
C SER A 386 -3.68 3.64 -20.87
N TRP A 387 -3.29 3.94 -19.65
CA TRP A 387 -4.22 4.06 -18.52
C TRP A 387 -5.21 5.22 -18.76
N SER A 388 -5.79 5.85 -17.80
CA SER A 388 -6.80 6.89 -17.98
C SER A 388 -6.20 8.24 -18.44
N HIS A 389 -6.05 8.44 -19.75
CA HIS A 389 -5.62 9.72 -20.34
C HIS A 389 -6.54 10.89 -19.90
N ALA A 390 -7.84 10.64 -19.79
CA ALA A 390 -8.79 11.62 -19.27
C ALA A 390 -8.41 12.11 -17.86
N THR A 391 -7.94 11.21 -16.99
CA THR A 391 -7.46 11.59 -15.64
C THR A 391 -6.18 12.41 -15.71
N TYR A 392 -5.23 12.05 -16.57
CA TYR A 392 -4.00 12.81 -16.73
C TYR A 392 -4.25 14.21 -17.25
N LEU A 393 -5.07 14.36 -18.30
CA LEU A 393 -5.49 15.66 -18.83
C LEU A 393 -6.20 16.51 -17.78
N PHE A 394 -7.08 15.93 -16.98
CA PHE A 394 -7.83 16.66 -15.97
C PHE A 394 -6.95 17.20 -14.85
N ILE A 395 -5.97 16.42 -14.39
CA ILE A 395 -5.01 16.85 -13.37
C ILE A 395 -4.05 17.91 -13.96
N ALA A 396 -3.52 17.69 -15.16
CA ALA A 396 -2.65 18.65 -15.84
C ALA A 396 -3.36 20.00 -16.08
N ALA A 397 -4.62 19.98 -16.53
CA ALA A 397 -5.44 21.17 -16.66
C ALA A 397 -5.63 21.87 -15.30
N GLY A 398 -5.87 21.10 -14.24
CA GLY A 398 -5.93 21.63 -12.87
C GLY A 398 -4.64 22.31 -12.44
N CYS A 399 -3.50 21.75 -12.77
CA CYS A 399 -2.18 22.36 -12.51
C CYS A 399 -2.05 23.69 -13.25
N TYR A 400 -2.46 23.76 -14.52
CA TYR A 400 -2.44 25.02 -15.28
C TYR A 400 -3.44 26.06 -14.74
N VAL A 401 -4.60 25.64 -14.22
CA VAL A 401 -5.51 26.54 -13.49
C VAL A 401 -4.79 27.15 -12.28
N SER A 402 -4.08 26.32 -11.49
CA SER A 402 -3.31 26.79 -10.33
C SER A 402 -2.17 27.75 -10.70
N SER A 403 -1.58 27.58 -11.89
CA SER A 403 -0.53 28.46 -12.42
C SER A 403 -1.07 29.69 -13.17
N GLY A 404 -2.40 29.85 -13.29
CA GLY A 404 -3.05 30.95 -14.01
C GLY A 404 -3.02 30.84 -15.55
N ARG A 405 -2.62 29.69 -16.10
CA ARG A 405 -2.51 29.39 -17.53
C ARG A 405 -3.86 28.84 -18.04
N LEU A 406 -4.88 29.72 -18.07
CA LEU A 406 -6.27 29.30 -18.32
C LEU A 406 -6.52 28.83 -19.76
N ASP A 407 -5.80 29.37 -20.76
CA ASP A 407 -5.98 28.97 -22.16
C ASP A 407 -5.51 27.52 -22.36
N GLU A 408 -4.31 27.19 -21.87
CA GLU A 408 -3.79 25.81 -21.94
C GLU A 408 -4.62 24.84 -21.09
N ALA A 409 -5.14 25.30 -19.94
CA ALA A 409 -6.05 24.49 -19.15
C ALA A 409 -7.34 24.17 -19.91
N GLN A 410 -7.94 25.16 -20.59
CA GLN A 410 -9.13 24.96 -21.43
C GLN A 410 -8.86 23.96 -22.56
N ASP A 411 -7.75 24.11 -23.28
CA ASP A 411 -7.33 23.22 -24.36
C ASP A 411 -7.21 21.75 -23.91
N LEU A 412 -6.70 21.51 -22.69
CA LEU A 412 -6.62 20.17 -22.11
C LEU A 412 -7.99 19.62 -21.72
N LEU A 413 -8.84 20.46 -21.09
CA LEU A 413 -10.18 20.06 -20.69
C LEU A 413 -11.06 19.68 -21.89
N ASP A 414 -10.90 20.39 -23.02
CA ASP A 414 -11.64 20.13 -24.26
C ASP A 414 -11.24 18.82 -24.95
N LYS A 415 -10.02 18.32 -24.72
CA LYS A 415 -9.53 17.02 -25.22
C LYS A 415 -10.06 15.83 -24.42
N ILE A 416 -10.56 16.04 -23.19
CA ILE A 416 -10.99 14.94 -22.31
C ILE A 416 -12.10 14.07 -22.93
N PRO A 417 -13.19 14.62 -23.53
CA PRO A 417 -14.24 13.79 -24.09
C PRO A 417 -13.79 12.80 -25.16
N GLU A 418 -12.77 13.16 -25.94
CA GLU A 418 -12.19 12.32 -27.01
C GLU A 418 -11.25 11.25 -26.45
N SER A 419 -10.66 11.50 -25.28
CA SER A 419 -9.69 10.60 -24.63
C SER A 419 -10.35 9.49 -23.82
N VAL A 420 -11.67 9.55 -23.58
CA VAL A 420 -12.42 8.47 -22.91
C VAL A 420 -12.63 7.34 -23.91
N ASN A 421 -11.91 6.24 -23.73
CA ASN A 421 -12.03 5.08 -24.61
C ASN A 421 -13.36 4.34 -24.38
N ILE A 422 -14.29 4.49 -25.31
CA ILE A 422 -15.63 3.90 -25.28
C ILE A 422 -15.59 2.35 -25.29
N GLN A 423 -14.50 1.75 -25.75
CA GLN A 423 -14.33 0.29 -25.82
C GLN A 423 -13.86 -0.34 -24.50
N ARG A 424 -13.38 0.46 -23.56
CA ARG A 424 -13.00 0.00 -22.22
C ARG A 424 -14.10 0.34 -21.21
N ARG A 425 -14.15 -0.41 -20.10
CA ARG A 425 -15.01 -0.08 -18.97
C ARG A 425 -14.67 1.32 -18.45
N ILE A 426 -15.65 2.21 -18.39
CA ILE A 426 -15.48 3.58 -17.88
C ILE A 426 -15.02 3.49 -16.42
N MET A 427 -13.88 4.09 -16.13
CA MET A 427 -13.34 4.12 -14.77
C MET A 427 -14.15 5.06 -13.85
N PRO A 428 -14.25 4.78 -12.54
CA PRO A 428 -14.92 5.68 -11.61
C PRO A 428 -14.40 7.12 -11.64
N THR A 429 -13.09 7.30 -11.86
CA THR A 429 -12.45 8.62 -12.04
C THR A 429 -12.99 9.35 -13.27
N GLU A 430 -13.16 8.67 -14.39
CA GLU A 430 -13.68 9.25 -15.64
C GLU A 430 -15.14 9.65 -15.50
N THR A 431 -15.94 8.84 -14.80
CA THR A 431 -17.33 9.19 -14.48
C THR A 431 -17.41 10.48 -13.66
N PHE A 432 -16.55 10.60 -12.64
CA PHE A 432 -16.46 11.81 -11.83
C PHE A 432 -16.00 13.01 -12.65
N ILE A 433 -14.96 12.87 -13.47
CA ILE A 433 -14.44 13.93 -14.34
C ILE A 433 -15.55 14.45 -15.26
N LYS A 434 -16.31 13.56 -15.91
CA LYS A 434 -17.44 13.95 -16.75
C LYS A 434 -18.46 14.81 -16.02
N LYS A 435 -18.85 14.41 -14.79
CA LYS A 435 -19.76 15.20 -13.95
C LYS A 435 -19.18 16.58 -13.60
N LYS A 436 -17.87 16.66 -13.34
CA LYS A 436 -17.18 17.92 -13.04
C LYS A 436 -17.13 18.85 -14.25
N LEU A 437 -16.86 18.36 -15.44
CA LEU A 437 -16.86 19.17 -16.67
C LEU A 437 -18.26 19.79 -16.90
N GLU A 438 -19.32 18.98 -16.77
CA GLU A 438 -20.70 19.48 -16.90
C GLU A 438 -21.05 20.51 -15.79
N PHE A 439 -20.56 20.28 -14.56
CA PHE A 439 -20.72 21.24 -13.47
C PHE A 439 -20.05 22.58 -13.79
N TYR A 440 -18.82 22.60 -14.30
CA TYR A 440 -18.11 23.84 -14.67
C TYR A 440 -18.82 24.58 -15.81
N LYS A 441 -19.31 23.87 -16.83
CA LYS A 441 -20.10 24.47 -17.93
C LYS A 441 -21.38 25.12 -17.39
N ARG A 442 -22.17 24.42 -16.58
CA ARG A 442 -23.40 24.98 -15.97
C ARG A 442 -23.08 26.18 -15.08
N LYS A 443 -22.02 26.13 -14.31
CA LYS A 443 -21.58 27.24 -13.47
C LYS A 443 -21.18 28.46 -14.30
N GLN A 444 -20.44 28.27 -15.40
CA GLN A 444 -20.05 29.36 -16.30
C GLN A 444 -21.29 30.05 -16.91
N VAL A 445 -22.26 29.28 -17.40
CA VAL A 445 -23.53 29.82 -17.93
C VAL A 445 -24.29 30.60 -16.84
N ARG A 446 -24.43 30.05 -15.63
CA ARG A 446 -25.10 30.71 -14.52
C ARG A 446 -24.47 32.05 -14.17
N ARG A 447 -23.15 32.20 -14.34
CA ARG A 447 -22.39 33.44 -14.14
C ARG A 447 -22.47 34.42 -15.34
N GLY A 448 -23.15 34.05 -16.40
CA GLY A 448 -23.30 34.87 -17.62
C GLY A 448 -22.02 34.84 -18.51
N GLY A 449 -21.12 33.88 -18.28
CA GLY A 449 -19.92 33.68 -19.08
C GLY A 449 -20.16 32.83 -20.33
N ASN A 450 -19.15 32.81 -21.22
CA ASN A 450 -19.16 31.95 -22.42
C ASN A 450 -19.05 30.46 -22.03
N PRO A 451 -20.00 29.59 -22.40
CA PRO A 451 -19.96 28.16 -22.10
C PRO A 451 -18.70 27.44 -22.60
N ASP A 452 -18.10 27.91 -23.68
CA ASP A 452 -16.87 27.33 -24.26
C ASP A 452 -15.62 27.73 -23.47
N ARG A 453 -15.75 28.71 -22.56
CA ARG A 453 -14.67 29.18 -21.67
C ARG A 453 -14.96 28.80 -20.22
N TYR A 454 -15.42 27.57 -19.99
CA TYR A 454 -15.84 27.11 -18.66
C TYR A 454 -14.69 26.96 -17.65
N VAL A 455 -13.45 26.97 -18.11
CA VAL A 455 -12.26 27.08 -17.23
C VAL A 455 -12.32 28.31 -16.33
N GLU A 456 -12.93 29.41 -16.83
CA GLU A 456 -13.10 30.65 -16.05
C GLU A 456 -14.08 30.51 -14.86
N ALA A 457 -14.88 29.46 -14.82
CA ALA A 457 -15.74 29.13 -13.67
C ALA A 457 -15.02 28.32 -12.59
N ILE A 458 -13.87 27.74 -12.90
CA ILE A 458 -13.09 26.93 -11.96
C ILE A 458 -12.42 27.84 -10.93
N ARG A 459 -12.70 27.60 -9.65
CA ARG A 459 -12.09 28.35 -8.54
C ARG A 459 -11.12 27.49 -7.74
N ILE A 460 -11.54 26.29 -7.41
CA ILE A 460 -10.67 25.27 -6.80
C ILE A 460 -10.13 24.40 -7.90
N SER A 461 -8.81 24.28 -7.95
CA SER A 461 -8.12 23.48 -8.96
C SER A 461 -8.58 22.02 -8.93
N PRO A 462 -8.93 21.42 -10.10
CA PRO A 462 -9.16 19.99 -10.22
C PRO A 462 -8.01 19.13 -9.69
N ALA A 463 -6.77 19.57 -9.84
CA ALA A 463 -5.59 18.86 -9.32
C ALA A 463 -5.60 18.80 -7.79
N GLU A 464 -5.93 19.92 -7.12
CA GLU A 464 -6.04 19.96 -5.66
C GLU A 464 -7.20 19.10 -5.14
N GLU A 465 -8.31 19.06 -5.84
CA GLU A 465 -9.43 18.19 -5.50
C GLU A 465 -9.05 16.70 -5.65
N PHE A 466 -8.33 16.34 -6.72
CA PHE A 466 -7.82 14.97 -6.91
C PHE A 466 -6.74 14.59 -5.89
N ALA A 467 -5.91 15.54 -5.46
CA ALA A 467 -4.88 15.34 -4.43
C ALA A 467 -5.45 14.78 -3.11
N ILE A 468 -6.72 15.06 -2.80
CA ILE A 468 -7.43 14.53 -1.63
C ILE A 468 -7.51 13.00 -1.68
N PHE A 469 -7.83 12.41 -2.84
CA PHE A 469 -7.94 10.96 -2.99
C PHE A 469 -6.62 10.22 -2.85
N TRP A 470 -5.50 10.88 -3.10
CA TRP A 470 -4.15 10.36 -2.90
C TRP A 470 -3.56 10.73 -1.53
N ASN A 471 -4.38 11.36 -0.68
CA ASN A 471 -3.98 11.84 0.65
C ASN A 471 -2.71 12.71 0.61
N THR A 472 -2.54 13.46 -0.48
CA THR A 472 -1.32 14.23 -0.75
C THR A 472 -1.09 15.30 0.31
N HIS A 473 -2.15 16.01 0.74
CA HIS A 473 -2.10 17.07 1.75
C HIS A 473 -1.66 16.60 3.15
N ALA A 474 -1.70 15.31 3.45
CA ALA A 474 -1.22 14.75 4.71
C ALA A 474 0.30 14.58 4.78
N HIS A 475 1.00 14.70 3.64
CA HIS A 475 2.44 14.41 3.51
C HIS A 475 3.25 15.60 3.01
N ILE A 476 2.73 16.81 3.18
CA ILE A 476 3.41 18.08 2.84
C ILE A 476 4.19 18.60 4.04
N ASP A 477 5.18 19.46 3.77
CA ASP A 477 5.90 20.19 4.80
C ASP A 477 5.10 21.41 5.32
N GLU A 478 5.61 22.04 6.37
CA GLU A 478 4.94 23.19 7.00
C GLU A 478 4.85 24.39 6.06
N ALA A 479 5.89 24.65 5.26
CA ALA A 479 5.91 25.79 4.33
C ALA A 479 4.83 25.62 3.24
N THR A 480 4.73 24.43 2.65
CA THR A 480 3.70 24.09 1.67
C THR A 480 2.30 24.14 2.30
N ALA A 481 2.15 23.65 3.53
CA ALA A 481 0.89 23.73 4.26
C ALA A 481 0.43 25.17 4.48
N LEU A 482 1.34 26.07 4.88
CA LEU A 482 1.04 27.49 5.05
C LEU A 482 0.65 28.15 3.72
N ALA A 483 1.29 27.78 2.61
CA ALA A 483 0.92 28.28 1.28
C ALA A 483 -0.50 27.84 0.86
N HIS A 484 -0.90 26.60 1.17
CA HIS A 484 -2.29 26.16 0.98
C HIS A 484 -3.26 26.94 1.86
N ILE A 485 -2.93 27.16 3.14
CA ILE A 485 -3.78 27.92 4.06
C ILE A 485 -3.95 29.37 3.54
N GLU A 486 -2.90 30.02 3.10
CA GLU A 486 -2.96 31.36 2.54
C GLU A 486 -3.88 31.42 1.31
N GLU A 487 -3.69 30.51 0.34
CA GLU A 487 -4.49 30.48 -0.89
C GLU A 487 -5.97 30.20 -0.61
N PHE A 488 -6.27 29.12 0.12
CA PHE A 488 -7.66 28.69 0.32
C PHE A 488 -8.42 29.57 1.31
N SER A 489 -7.76 30.25 2.23
CA SER A 489 -8.38 31.24 3.11
C SER A 489 -8.68 32.57 2.42
N ALA A 490 -8.02 32.88 1.29
CA ALA A 490 -8.24 34.08 0.51
C ALA A 490 -9.52 34.04 -0.36
N PHE A 491 -10.16 32.88 -0.49
CA PHE A 491 -11.45 32.76 -1.19
C PHE A 491 -12.59 33.40 -0.39
N THR A 492 -13.56 33.97 -1.09
CA THR A 492 -14.80 34.49 -0.50
C THR A 492 -15.95 33.48 -0.66
N PRO A 493 -16.92 33.40 0.25
CA PRO A 493 -17.05 34.20 1.49
C PRO A 493 -15.91 33.88 2.49
N PRO A 494 -15.56 34.86 3.35
CA PRO A 494 -14.53 34.65 4.38
C PRO A 494 -14.89 33.51 5.33
N ILE A 495 -13.89 32.79 5.80
CA ILE A 495 -14.05 31.71 6.78
C ILE A 495 -14.20 32.32 8.17
N GLY A 496 -15.28 31.99 8.89
CA GLY A 496 -15.53 32.45 10.26
C GLY A 496 -14.70 31.72 11.34
N ILE A 497 -13.91 30.70 10.97
CA ILE A 497 -13.10 29.89 11.88
C ILE A 497 -11.75 30.57 12.08
N LYS A 498 -11.35 30.73 13.35
CA LYS A 498 -10.05 31.34 13.72
C LYS A 498 -8.97 30.28 13.75
N SER A 499 -7.82 30.60 13.14
CA SER A 499 -6.57 29.86 13.27
C SER A 499 -5.40 30.83 13.36
N ARG A 500 -4.37 30.46 14.09
CA ARG A 500 -3.11 31.22 14.18
C ARG A 500 -2.35 31.28 12.86
N HIS A 501 -2.67 30.37 11.93
CA HIS A 501 -2.03 30.25 10.63
C HIS A 501 -2.79 30.97 9.51
N MET A 502 -4.05 31.37 9.76
CA MET A 502 -4.81 32.16 8.79
C MET A 502 -4.41 33.62 8.84
N PRO A 503 -4.28 34.32 7.68
CA PRO A 503 -3.96 35.74 7.65
C PRO A 503 -5.04 36.55 8.37
N THR A 504 -4.61 37.47 9.22
CA THR A 504 -5.49 38.36 10.01
C THR A 504 -6.20 39.42 9.18
N ARG A 505 -5.74 39.68 7.96
CA ARG A 505 -6.39 40.52 6.96
C ARG A 505 -6.40 39.79 5.63
N PRO A 506 -7.52 39.76 4.91
CA PRO A 506 -7.54 39.24 3.54
C PRO A 506 -6.56 40.09 2.71
N THR A 507 -5.62 39.46 2.03
CA THR A 507 -4.80 40.09 1.01
C THR A 507 -5.74 40.67 -0.06
N PRO A 508 -5.61 41.92 -0.49
CA PRO A 508 -6.47 42.50 -1.52
C PRO A 508 -6.44 41.59 -2.75
N PRO A 509 -7.57 41.31 -3.39
CA PRO A 509 -7.62 40.36 -4.50
C PRO A 509 -6.76 40.85 -5.65
N ALA A 510 -5.80 40.05 -6.09
CA ALA A 510 -5.38 40.07 -7.47
C ALA A 510 -6.62 39.96 -8.40
N THR A 511 -6.54 40.48 -9.60
CA THR A 511 -7.57 40.65 -10.62
C THR A 511 -8.51 39.45 -10.92
N ILE A 512 -8.39 38.32 -10.21
CA ILE A 512 -9.22 37.12 -10.37
C ILE A 512 -10.25 37.09 -9.23
N THR A 513 -11.55 37.07 -9.59
CA THR A 513 -12.65 36.88 -8.63
C THR A 513 -12.47 35.55 -7.89
N ARG A 514 -12.20 35.61 -6.59
CA ARG A 514 -11.98 34.44 -5.71
C ARG A 514 -13.26 34.00 -4.99
N ASP A 515 -14.43 34.26 -5.56
CA ASP A 515 -15.71 33.96 -4.93
C ASP A 515 -16.15 32.50 -5.21
N LEU A 516 -16.36 31.78 -4.15
CA LEU A 516 -16.99 30.45 -4.15
C LEU A 516 -18.50 30.63 -3.99
N ASP A 517 -19.28 30.11 -4.93
CA ASP A 517 -20.72 30.32 -4.99
C ASP A 517 -21.53 29.01 -5.05
N THR A 518 -20.85 27.87 -4.77
CA THR A 518 -21.48 26.56 -4.73
C THR A 518 -21.16 25.82 -3.43
N PRO A 519 -22.11 24.99 -2.91
CA PRO A 519 -21.83 24.13 -1.76
C PRO A 519 -20.63 23.21 -1.97
N ASP A 520 -20.44 22.69 -3.20
CA ASP A 520 -19.32 21.84 -3.57
C ASP A 520 -17.98 22.52 -3.31
N GLU A 521 -17.80 23.75 -3.79
CA GLU A 521 -16.57 24.50 -3.60
C GLU A 521 -16.32 24.87 -2.14
N LEU A 522 -17.37 25.27 -1.42
CA LEU A 522 -17.28 25.59 0.00
C LEU A 522 -16.88 24.35 0.81
N ALA A 523 -17.48 23.21 0.52
CA ALA A 523 -17.18 21.94 1.18
C ALA A 523 -15.74 21.48 0.90
N VAL A 524 -15.29 21.51 -0.37
CA VAL A 524 -13.92 21.13 -0.75
C VAL A 524 -12.89 22.06 -0.13
N ARG A 525 -13.11 23.39 -0.14
CA ARG A 525 -12.24 24.37 0.53
C ARG A 525 -12.07 24.03 2.01
N SER A 526 -13.18 23.84 2.73
CA SER A 526 -13.15 23.57 4.17
C SER A 526 -12.50 22.24 4.47
N LEU A 527 -12.67 21.22 3.61
CA LEU A 527 -12.01 19.92 3.72
C LEU A 527 -10.48 20.04 3.55
N ILE A 528 -10.00 20.71 2.49
CA ILE A 528 -8.56 20.91 2.27
C ILE A 528 -7.95 21.67 3.44
N LEU A 529 -8.53 22.80 3.84
CA LEU A 529 -8.04 23.59 4.97
C LEU A 529 -8.05 22.78 6.27
N GLY A 530 -9.09 21.98 6.53
CA GLY A 530 -9.17 21.11 7.69
C GLY A 530 -8.06 20.07 7.73
N THR A 531 -7.82 19.40 6.59
CA THR A 531 -6.75 18.42 6.44
C THR A 531 -5.37 19.05 6.62
N VAL A 532 -5.13 20.22 6.00
CA VAL A 532 -3.83 20.91 6.10
C VAL A 532 -3.55 21.37 7.53
N HIS A 533 -4.56 21.94 8.24
CA HIS A 533 -4.40 22.37 9.64
C HIS A 533 -4.04 21.21 10.56
N HIS A 534 -4.73 20.06 10.45
CA HIS A 534 -4.36 18.93 11.30
C HIS A 534 -3.00 18.32 10.92
N THR A 535 -2.55 18.45 9.66
CA THR A 535 -1.23 17.99 9.21
C THR A 535 -0.10 18.77 9.91
N ILE A 536 -0.29 20.08 10.14
CA ILE A 536 0.66 20.91 10.90
C ILE A 536 0.38 20.93 12.42
N GLY A 537 -0.55 20.10 12.91
CA GLY A 537 -0.85 19.94 14.34
C GLY A 537 -1.74 21.02 14.96
N ASP A 538 -2.42 21.84 14.15
CA ASP A 538 -3.50 22.74 14.62
C ASP A 538 -4.83 21.99 14.59
N TYR A 539 -5.01 21.12 15.60
CA TYR A 539 -6.17 20.20 15.65
C TYR A 539 -7.49 20.92 15.91
N ASP A 540 -7.49 22.03 16.64
CA ASP A 540 -8.72 22.79 16.95
C ASP A 540 -9.31 23.42 15.68
N ALA A 541 -8.45 24.13 14.92
CA ALA A 541 -8.85 24.71 13.64
C ALA A 541 -9.19 23.61 12.62
N GLY A 542 -8.38 22.55 12.55
CA GLY A 542 -8.63 21.40 11.67
C GLY A 542 -10.00 20.78 11.91
N ARG A 543 -10.35 20.50 13.17
CA ARG A 543 -11.66 19.96 13.56
C ARG A 543 -12.81 20.89 13.18
N ALA A 544 -12.68 22.19 13.46
CA ALA A 544 -13.71 23.16 13.13
C ALA A 544 -13.95 23.24 11.61
N LEU A 545 -12.88 23.22 10.81
CA LEU A 545 -12.94 23.27 9.35
C LEU A 545 -13.52 21.97 8.75
N LEU A 546 -13.14 20.80 9.27
CA LEU A 546 -13.73 19.53 8.84
C LEU A 546 -15.22 19.45 9.15
N ASN A 547 -15.65 19.96 10.30
CA ASN A 547 -17.09 20.08 10.61
C ASN A 547 -17.79 21.09 9.71
N ASP A 548 -17.13 22.15 9.28
CA ASP A 548 -17.67 23.09 8.31
C ASP A 548 -17.82 22.45 6.92
N ALA A 549 -16.85 21.62 6.52
CA ALA A 549 -16.98 20.79 5.31
C ALA A 549 -18.21 19.87 5.36
N LEU A 550 -18.51 19.27 6.51
CA LEU A 550 -19.70 18.43 6.69
C LEU A 550 -21.01 19.24 6.55
N LYS A 551 -21.07 20.49 7.05
CA LYS A 551 -22.25 21.36 6.91
C LYS A 551 -22.54 21.67 5.44
N HIS A 552 -21.51 22.05 4.68
CA HIS A 552 -21.65 22.32 3.25
C HIS A 552 -21.86 21.02 2.45
N GLY A 553 -21.24 19.92 2.87
CA GLY A 553 -21.33 18.61 2.26
C GLY A 553 -22.73 18.01 2.19
N ALA A 554 -23.65 18.48 3.05
CA ALA A 554 -25.06 18.08 3.01
C ALA A 554 -25.80 18.54 1.72
N ASN A 555 -25.29 19.56 1.03
CA ASN A 555 -25.92 20.19 -0.13
C ASN A 555 -25.08 20.11 -1.41
N VAL A 556 -24.02 19.28 -1.43
CA VAL A 556 -23.18 19.12 -2.62
C VAL A 556 -23.92 18.41 -3.75
N GLU A 557 -23.64 18.82 -4.98
CA GLU A 557 -24.22 18.26 -6.19
C GLU A 557 -23.32 17.20 -6.84
N VAL A 558 -22.02 17.46 -6.93
CA VAL A 558 -21.05 16.63 -7.66
C VAL A 558 -19.99 16.03 -6.76
N SER A 559 -19.42 16.79 -5.82
CA SER A 559 -18.37 16.32 -4.90
C SER A 559 -18.97 15.55 -3.71
N THR A 560 -19.84 14.56 -3.99
CA THR A 560 -20.61 13.81 -2.99
C THR A 560 -19.76 13.04 -1.97
N TRP A 561 -18.50 12.81 -2.28
CA TRP A 561 -17.51 12.14 -1.45
C TRP A 561 -16.97 13.00 -0.29
N VAL A 562 -17.13 14.32 -0.33
CA VAL A 562 -16.53 15.26 0.64
C VAL A 562 -16.89 14.92 2.07
N SER A 563 -18.17 14.67 2.36
CA SER A 563 -18.63 14.35 3.73
C SER A 563 -18.01 13.06 4.27
N ALA A 564 -17.91 12.04 3.43
CA ALA A 564 -17.32 10.76 3.86
C ALA A 564 -15.82 10.90 4.13
N VAL A 565 -15.09 11.66 3.30
CA VAL A 565 -13.66 11.96 3.54
C VAL A 565 -13.50 12.82 4.79
N ALA A 566 -14.35 13.83 5.01
CA ALA A 566 -14.29 14.67 6.21
C ALA A 566 -14.43 13.85 7.51
N TYR A 567 -15.32 12.85 7.54
CA TYR A 567 -15.43 11.94 8.68
C TYR A 567 -14.15 11.08 8.87
N VAL A 568 -13.54 10.61 7.79
CA VAL A 568 -12.26 9.86 7.87
C VAL A 568 -11.15 10.77 8.42
N GLU A 569 -11.05 12.02 7.93
CA GLU A 569 -10.06 12.98 8.42
C GLU A 569 -10.30 13.36 9.90
N LEU A 570 -11.54 13.46 10.34
CA LEU A 570 -11.87 13.65 11.76
C LEU A 570 -11.42 12.46 12.61
N ALA A 571 -11.62 11.22 12.14
CA ALA A 571 -11.13 10.03 12.84
C ALA A 571 -9.59 10.01 12.96
N VAL A 572 -8.89 10.37 11.87
CA VAL A 572 -7.42 10.53 11.87
C VAL A 572 -6.97 11.58 12.88
N LEU A 573 -7.66 12.74 12.89
CA LEU A 573 -7.38 13.84 13.80
C LEU A 573 -7.55 13.41 15.26
N GLU A 574 -8.62 12.71 15.60
CA GLU A 574 -8.85 12.18 16.96
C GLU A 574 -7.71 11.27 17.41
N MET A 575 -7.26 10.36 16.55
CA MET A 575 -6.18 9.45 16.87
C MET A 575 -4.84 10.19 17.07
N LYS A 576 -4.49 11.12 16.16
CA LYS A 576 -3.26 11.93 16.27
C LYS A 576 -3.26 12.84 17.51
N GLU A 577 -4.41 13.43 17.83
CA GLU A 577 -4.54 14.23 19.04
C GLU A 577 -4.46 13.37 20.30
N GLY A 578 -5.00 12.14 20.28
CA GLY A 578 -4.84 11.15 21.35
C GLY A 578 -3.37 10.81 21.61
N GLU A 579 -2.58 10.56 20.55
CA GLU A 579 -1.12 10.36 20.68
C GLU A 579 -0.42 11.57 21.32
N ARG A 580 -0.75 12.78 20.85
CA ARG A 580 -0.17 13.99 21.41
C ARG A 580 -0.49 14.18 22.90
N ARG A 581 -1.74 13.88 23.31
CA ARG A 581 -2.15 13.92 24.71
C ARG A 581 -1.39 12.88 25.57
N ALA A 582 -1.27 11.66 25.04
CA ALA A 582 -0.52 10.58 25.71
C ALA A 582 0.97 10.94 25.87
N ALA A 583 1.61 11.46 24.83
CA ALA A 583 3.01 11.88 24.87
C ALA A 583 3.28 13.02 25.87
N ARG A 584 2.38 14.01 25.96
CA ARG A 584 2.50 15.11 26.96
C ARG A 584 2.42 14.57 28.40
N ARG A 585 1.50 13.66 28.71
CA ARG A 585 1.41 13.04 30.05
C ARG A 585 2.67 12.27 30.42
N GLN A 586 3.23 11.50 29.49
CA GLN A 586 4.48 10.78 29.74
C GLN A 586 5.63 11.75 30.04
N GLY A 587 5.71 12.88 29.34
CA GLY A 587 6.68 13.94 29.60
C GLY A 587 6.50 14.59 30.99
N ASP A 588 5.25 14.89 31.37
CA ASP A 588 4.94 15.50 32.68
C ASP A 588 5.21 14.52 33.84
N HIS A 589 4.95 13.20 33.66
CA HIS A 589 5.29 12.18 34.66
C HIS A 589 6.81 12.00 34.80
N ALA A 590 7.57 12.05 33.70
CA ALA A 590 9.04 11.97 33.76
C ALA A 590 9.67 13.17 34.51
N VAL A 591 9.04 14.35 34.45
CA VAL A 591 9.48 15.53 35.18
C VAL A 591 9.06 15.49 36.64
N LYS A 592 7.93 14.83 37.00
CA LYS A 592 7.38 14.74 38.37
C LYS A 592 7.82 13.52 39.17
N ALA A 593 8.58 12.59 38.59
CA ALA A 593 9.02 11.33 39.21
C ALA A 593 9.98 11.51 40.41
N GLY A 594 9.94 12.66 41.08
CA GLY A 594 10.62 12.96 42.36
C GLY A 594 9.76 12.79 43.63
N ASN A 595 8.44 12.91 43.57
CA ASN A 595 7.57 12.80 44.75
C ASN A 595 6.11 12.62 44.34
N SER A 596 5.56 11.47 44.70
CA SER A 596 4.17 11.18 45.10
C SER A 596 3.50 10.03 44.34
N GLU A 597 2.66 9.32 45.14
CA GLU A 597 1.86 8.15 44.81
C GLU A 597 1.12 8.24 43.47
N GLU A 598 1.10 7.11 42.74
CA GLU A 598 0.40 6.92 41.47
C GLU A 598 -1.08 7.34 41.56
N GLU A 599 -1.41 8.56 41.20
CA GLU A 599 -2.74 8.84 40.68
C GLU A 599 -2.87 8.09 39.35
N LYS A 600 -3.57 6.97 39.33
CA LYS A 600 -4.05 6.29 38.12
C LYS A 600 -5.02 7.22 37.38
N GLY A 601 -4.48 8.18 36.66
CA GLY A 601 -5.28 9.04 35.80
C GLY A 601 -5.98 8.17 34.76
N VAL A 602 -7.31 8.29 34.69
CA VAL A 602 -8.14 7.59 33.69
C VAL A 602 -7.56 7.81 32.30
N SER A 603 -7.20 6.74 31.63
CA SER A 603 -6.72 6.80 30.24
C SER A 603 -7.79 7.45 29.36
N GLU A 604 -7.44 8.46 28.56
CA GLU A 604 -8.38 9.10 27.62
C GLU A 604 -8.58 8.29 26.33
N TRP A 605 -7.82 7.21 26.17
CA TRP A 605 -7.90 6.35 24.98
C TRP A 605 -9.30 5.79 24.72
N PRO A 606 -10.10 5.35 25.74
CA PRO A 606 -11.46 4.87 25.50
C PRO A 606 -12.34 5.87 24.75
N HIS A 607 -12.28 7.16 25.15
CA HIS A 607 -13.05 8.21 24.49
C HIS A 607 -12.55 8.46 23.06
N THR A 608 -11.23 8.51 22.86
CA THR A 608 -10.60 8.67 21.55
C THR A 608 -10.99 7.55 20.59
N PHE A 609 -10.93 6.29 21.02
CA PHE A 609 -11.30 5.15 20.20
C PHE A 609 -12.79 5.16 19.83
N LYS A 610 -13.65 5.46 20.81
CA LYS A 610 -15.09 5.55 20.58
C LYS A 610 -15.41 6.63 19.53
N ALA A 611 -14.88 7.85 19.69
CA ALA A 611 -15.10 8.94 18.77
C ALA A 611 -14.60 8.60 17.34
N ALA A 612 -13.39 8.06 17.22
CA ALA A 612 -12.83 7.67 15.93
C ALA A 612 -13.67 6.56 15.25
N LYS A 613 -14.12 5.55 15.99
CA LYS A 613 -14.98 4.48 15.46
C LYS A 613 -16.36 4.98 15.02
N GLU A 614 -16.97 5.90 15.76
CA GLU A 614 -18.24 6.54 15.39
C GLU A 614 -18.11 7.32 14.07
N MET A 615 -17.02 8.09 13.91
CA MET A 615 -16.74 8.82 12.67
C MET A 615 -16.53 7.87 11.49
N LEU A 616 -15.78 6.78 11.66
CA LEU A 616 -15.60 5.76 10.62
C LEU A 616 -16.92 5.02 10.31
N GLY A 617 -17.81 4.84 11.29
CA GLY A 617 -19.16 4.32 11.10
C GLY A 617 -20.01 5.23 10.20
N ALA A 618 -19.97 6.54 10.46
CA ALA A 618 -20.64 7.53 9.64
C ALA A 618 -20.09 7.56 8.20
N ALA A 619 -18.77 7.54 8.03
CA ALA A 619 -18.13 7.45 6.72
C ALA A 619 -18.56 6.19 5.95
N THR A 620 -18.58 5.02 6.60
CA THR A 620 -19.01 3.74 6.01
C THR A 620 -20.46 3.81 5.54
N THR A 621 -21.35 4.43 6.31
CA THR A 621 -22.75 4.60 5.96
C THR A 621 -22.93 5.46 4.72
N LEU A 622 -22.10 6.50 4.56
CA LEU A 622 -22.11 7.36 3.36
C LEU A 622 -21.57 6.61 2.14
N CYS A 623 -20.47 5.84 2.29
CA CYS A 623 -19.90 5.04 1.20
C CYS A 623 -20.85 3.95 0.68
N ALA A 624 -21.76 3.45 1.51
CA ALA A 624 -22.77 2.46 1.10
C ALA A 624 -23.86 3.03 0.16
N ARG A 625 -23.97 4.37 0.07
CA ARG A 625 -24.82 5.06 -0.90
C ARG A 625 -24.09 5.16 -2.24
N GLU A 626 -24.83 5.50 -3.29
CA GLU A 626 -24.23 5.74 -4.62
C GLU A 626 -23.34 7.00 -4.57
N MET A 627 -22.04 6.79 -4.41
CA MET A 627 -21.04 7.83 -4.24
C MET A 627 -19.87 7.57 -5.19
N ASP A 628 -19.43 8.60 -5.90
CA ASP A 628 -18.25 8.51 -6.75
C ASP A 628 -17.01 8.19 -5.91
N MET A 629 -16.10 7.38 -6.43
CA MET A 629 -14.82 7.00 -5.78
C MET A 629 -14.95 6.23 -4.46
N SER A 630 -16.12 5.67 -4.13
CA SER A 630 -16.41 4.98 -2.86
C SER A 630 -15.45 3.83 -2.55
N SER A 631 -15.07 3.02 -3.55
CA SER A 631 -14.21 1.84 -3.36
C SER A 631 -12.83 2.19 -2.76
N ARG A 632 -12.23 3.31 -3.16
CA ARG A 632 -10.96 3.78 -2.63
C ARG A 632 -11.09 4.22 -1.17
N LEU A 633 -12.17 4.93 -0.86
CA LEU A 633 -12.45 5.38 0.50
C LEU A 633 -12.80 4.21 1.42
N ASP A 634 -13.55 3.21 0.95
CA ASP A 634 -13.82 1.97 1.70
C ASP A 634 -12.52 1.27 2.13
N SER A 635 -11.56 1.16 1.20
CA SER A 635 -10.26 0.57 1.51
C SER A 635 -9.51 1.36 2.59
N ARG A 636 -9.54 2.70 2.51
CA ARG A 636 -8.94 3.59 3.52
C ARG A 636 -9.60 3.42 4.90
N ILE A 637 -10.93 3.36 4.95
CA ILE A 637 -11.71 3.15 6.19
C ILE A 637 -11.34 1.80 6.84
N VAL A 638 -11.26 0.73 6.04
CA VAL A 638 -10.89 -0.60 6.56
C VAL A 638 -9.49 -0.60 7.15
N MET A 639 -8.51 -0.06 6.43
CA MET A 639 -7.12 0.01 6.93
C MET A 639 -7.01 0.87 8.20
N LEU A 640 -7.67 2.02 8.25
CA LEU A 640 -7.64 2.88 9.43
C LEU A 640 -8.31 2.22 10.65
N ARG A 641 -9.42 1.50 10.45
CA ARG A 641 -10.07 0.74 11.53
C ARG A 641 -9.14 -0.30 12.15
N GLU A 642 -8.40 -1.02 11.32
CA GLU A 642 -7.42 -2.00 11.79
C GLU A 642 -6.26 -1.36 12.56
N GLU A 643 -5.78 -0.19 12.13
CA GLU A 643 -4.76 0.54 12.88
C GLU A 643 -5.28 1.02 14.25
N ILE A 644 -6.56 1.43 14.33
CA ILE A 644 -7.20 1.77 15.61
C ILE A 644 -7.28 0.52 16.51
N GLU A 645 -7.72 -0.63 15.99
CA GLU A 645 -7.78 -1.89 16.74
C GLU A 645 -6.40 -2.33 17.22
N LYS A 646 -5.38 -2.22 16.37
CA LYS A 646 -3.98 -2.47 16.74
C LYS A 646 -3.53 -1.56 17.89
N LYS A 647 -3.86 -0.25 17.83
CA LYS A 647 -3.55 0.67 18.93
C LYS A 647 -4.27 0.31 20.22
N MET A 648 -5.53 -0.11 20.15
CA MET A 648 -6.28 -0.58 21.33
C MET A 648 -5.54 -1.72 22.02
N VAL A 649 -5.09 -2.73 21.26
CA VAL A 649 -4.30 -3.84 21.81
C VAL A 649 -2.98 -3.35 22.42
N MET A 650 -2.26 -2.45 21.74
CA MET A 650 -0.98 -1.91 22.20
C MET A 650 -1.09 -1.16 23.55
N VAL A 651 -2.23 -0.49 23.81
CA VAL A 651 -2.47 0.23 25.07
C VAL A 651 -3.25 -0.60 26.10
N GLY A 652 -3.50 -1.90 25.81
CA GLY A 652 -4.20 -2.82 26.72
C GLY A 652 -5.69 -2.51 26.90
N TYR A 653 -6.32 -1.81 25.93
CA TYR A 653 -7.75 -1.51 25.97
C TYR A 653 -8.55 -2.68 25.35
N GLN A 654 -9.53 -3.18 26.11
CA GLN A 654 -10.53 -4.14 25.63
C GLN A 654 -11.91 -3.48 25.73
N GLU A 655 -12.71 -3.58 24.67
CA GLU A 655 -14.12 -3.10 24.67
C GLU A 655 -15.00 -3.92 25.58
#